data_fff8cd4f6cd54be9d2c7c740686acc6d
#
_entry.id   fff8cd4f6cd54be9d2c7c740686acc6d
#
_cell.length_a   1.000
_cell.length_b   1.000
_cell.length_c   1.000
_cell.angle_alpha   90.00
_cell.angle_beta   90.00
_cell.angle_gamma   90.00
#
_symmetry.space_group_name_H-M   'P 1'
#
loop_
_entity.id
_entity.type
_entity.pdbx_description
1 polymer ?
#
loop_
_entity_poly.entity_id
_entity_poly.type
_entity_poly.pdbx_seq_one_letter_code
_entity_poly.pdbx_strand_id
1 'polypeptide(L)'
;MAWVKKQAPGDERMQSISKSIKEGALAFLVAEYRLLLVFVGIAAIALGVISMLVDTTHWIIIIAFVIGAFFSALAGNVGMRIATEANARTAEAAKTSLPNALKVSFGGGTVMGLGVAGLAVLGLSLLFFIFVKMFITGNASFYTEMTIALEALAGFSLGAESIALFARVGGGIYTKAADVGADLVGKVEAGIPEDDPRNPATIADNVGDNVGDVAGMGADLFGSYVATVLAAMVLGNYVIKDMSAAAPFTDAFNNMGPILLPLVIAGVGVLASIIGTFLVKISSNDAKEAQVQKALDTGNWAAIVLTAIASWFLIRWMLPMTMEMNFFGVEEAVVVPSRHVFYAAMIGLAVGALISMVTAYYTSLGKKPVLDIVQNSSTGAATNIIAGLAVGMKSTFLSVILFAAAIYGSYTLAGFYGVALAASAMMATTAMQLAIDAFGPIADNAGGVAEMSELEPHVRERTDILDSVGNTTAAVGKGFAIASAALTALALFAAYVTFTGIDGINIFKADVLAMLFVGGMIPVIFSALAMQSVGKAAMEMVKEVRRQFKEIPGIMEGTGTPEYAKCVDISTQAALREMIVPGLITIITPVIIGLVFGAEPLGGYMAGVCVSGVMWAIFQNNAGGAWDNAKKSFEAGVEIDGKMEYKGSDAHKAAVTGDTVGDPFKDTSGPSMNILIKLTCLVGLVIAPILGNHGAETDTGVATETTRVEASSEVIKKVSVDMEVDEQEGVAKAEVVTYVYQNENGIPEVNEKVIAGSLAEVEARLNALKADAVTFQLKKNGAFVNEEG
;
A
#
# COMPACT_ATOMS: atom_id res chain seq x y z
N MET A 1 -8.06 -23.60 10.83
CA MET A 1 -9.42 -23.44 11.41
C MET A 1 -9.93 -24.66 12.17
N ALA A 2 -10.03 -25.86 11.59
CA ALA A 2 -10.57 -27.04 12.30
C ALA A 2 -9.82 -27.41 13.61
N TRP A 3 -8.51 -27.24 13.63
CA TRP A 3 -7.70 -27.49 14.83
C TRP A 3 -7.98 -26.49 15.95
N VAL A 4 -8.09 -25.19 15.66
CA VAL A 4 -8.42 -24.16 16.67
C VAL A 4 -9.81 -24.43 17.24
N LYS A 5 -10.80 -24.73 16.42
CA LYS A 5 -12.17 -25.03 16.86
C LYS A 5 -12.29 -26.28 17.77
N LYS A 6 -11.31 -27.19 17.73
CA LYS A 6 -11.25 -28.38 18.59
C LYS A 6 -10.66 -28.10 19.98
N GLN A 7 -10.04 -26.93 20.19
CA GLN A 7 -9.54 -26.55 21.51
C GLN A 7 -10.70 -26.23 22.43
N ALA A 8 -10.49 -26.40 23.74
CA ALA A 8 -11.51 -26.18 24.75
C ALA A 8 -12.02 -24.71 24.69
N PRO A 9 -13.34 -24.48 24.65
CA PRO A 9 -13.91 -23.14 24.52
C PRO A 9 -14.00 -22.37 25.83
N GLY A 10 -13.60 -22.95 26.97
CA GLY A 10 -13.72 -22.38 28.29
C GLY A 10 -15.05 -22.73 28.99
N ASP A 11 -15.26 -22.13 30.17
CA ASP A 11 -16.48 -22.29 30.96
C ASP A 11 -17.67 -21.53 30.35
N GLU A 12 -18.86 -21.64 30.96
CA GLU A 12 -20.10 -21.05 30.45
C GLU A 12 -20.03 -19.52 30.34
N ARG A 13 -19.34 -18.83 31.27
CA ARG A 13 -19.17 -17.38 31.29
C ARG A 13 -18.27 -16.94 30.13
N MET A 14 -17.13 -17.58 29.95
CA MET A 14 -16.25 -17.35 28.81
C MET A 14 -16.97 -17.54 27.45
N GLN A 15 -17.75 -18.61 27.36
CA GLN A 15 -18.52 -18.90 26.14
C GLN A 15 -19.61 -17.84 25.88
N SER A 16 -20.28 -17.35 26.92
CA SER A 16 -21.29 -16.28 26.81
C SER A 16 -20.66 -14.97 26.31
N ILE A 17 -19.53 -14.56 26.89
CA ILE A 17 -18.77 -13.35 26.49
C ILE A 17 -18.29 -13.50 25.05
N SER A 18 -17.64 -14.62 24.72
CA SER A 18 -17.18 -14.91 23.35
C SER A 18 -18.30 -14.90 22.33
N LYS A 19 -19.51 -15.38 22.71
CA LYS A 19 -20.68 -15.33 21.87
C LYS A 19 -21.14 -13.89 21.61
N SER A 20 -21.17 -13.05 22.64
CA SER A 20 -21.54 -11.63 22.51
C SER A 20 -20.57 -10.87 21.60
N ILE A 21 -19.25 -11.09 21.76
CA ILE A 21 -18.21 -10.54 20.90
C ILE A 21 -18.42 -10.98 19.43
N LYS A 22 -18.65 -12.27 19.23
CA LYS A 22 -18.86 -12.83 17.89
C LYS A 22 -20.13 -12.31 17.22
N GLU A 23 -21.23 -12.20 17.96
CA GLU A 23 -22.49 -11.65 17.46
C GLU A 23 -22.34 -10.17 17.09
N GLY A 24 -21.65 -9.38 17.92
CA GLY A 24 -21.33 -7.99 17.63
C GLY A 24 -20.48 -7.84 16.38
N ALA A 25 -19.41 -8.61 16.24
CA ALA A 25 -18.53 -8.59 15.08
C ALA A 25 -19.27 -8.99 13.78
N LEU A 26 -20.13 -9.98 13.85
CA LEU A 26 -20.97 -10.38 12.71
C LEU A 26 -22.01 -9.30 12.35
N ALA A 27 -22.61 -8.63 13.34
CA ALA A 27 -23.56 -7.55 13.11
C ALA A 27 -22.89 -6.37 12.39
N PHE A 28 -21.69 -5.97 12.82
CA PHE A 28 -20.89 -4.96 12.15
C PHE A 28 -20.60 -5.34 10.70
N LEU A 29 -20.04 -6.54 10.44
CA LEU A 29 -19.71 -6.96 9.07
C LEU A 29 -20.92 -7.01 8.16
N VAL A 30 -22.08 -7.45 8.65
CA VAL A 30 -23.32 -7.47 7.87
C VAL A 30 -23.76 -6.05 7.50
N ALA A 31 -23.66 -5.12 8.43
CA ALA A 31 -24.00 -3.72 8.19
C ALA A 31 -23.03 -3.07 7.21
N GLU A 32 -21.74 -3.29 7.39
CA GLU A 32 -20.68 -2.84 6.50
C GLU A 32 -20.85 -3.37 5.08
N TYR A 33 -21.05 -4.68 4.90
CA TYR A 33 -21.21 -5.29 3.59
C TYR A 33 -22.46 -4.78 2.84
N ARG A 34 -23.50 -4.39 3.53
CA ARG A 34 -24.67 -3.75 2.87
C ARG A 34 -24.28 -2.40 2.24
N LEU A 35 -23.50 -1.60 2.95
CA LEU A 35 -23.00 -0.33 2.41
C LEU A 35 -22.02 -0.55 1.27
N LEU A 36 -21.10 -1.51 1.44
CA LEU A 36 -20.11 -1.87 0.42
C LEU A 36 -20.74 -2.43 -0.86
N LEU A 37 -21.84 -3.18 -0.77
CA LEU A 37 -22.58 -3.65 -1.95
C LEU A 37 -23.14 -2.47 -2.78
N VAL A 38 -23.62 -1.42 -2.13
CA VAL A 38 -24.06 -0.20 -2.84
C VAL A 38 -22.87 0.46 -3.54
N PHE A 39 -21.74 0.60 -2.85
CA PHE A 39 -20.53 1.15 -3.44
C PHE A 39 -20.04 0.30 -4.64
N VAL A 40 -19.96 -1.02 -4.49
CA VAL A 40 -19.55 -1.95 -5.56
C VAL A 40 -20.48 -1.82 -6.77
N GLY A 41 -21.78 -1.68 -6.54
CA GLY A 41 -22.76 -1.47 -7.61
C GLY A 41 -22.52 -0.17 -8.38
N ILE A 42 -22.29 0.94 -7.68
CA ILE A 42 -21.97 2.25 -8.30
C ILE A 42 -20.64 2.19 -9.07
N ALA A 43 -19.60 1.64 -8.47
CA ALA A 43 -18.29 1.50 -9.11
C ALA A 43 -18.35 0.57 -10.34
N ALA A 44 -19.10 -0.53 -10.28
CA ALA A 44 -19.31 -1.42 -11.42
C ALA A 44 -20.02 -0.73 -12.59
N ILE A 45 -21.02 0.13 -12.30
CA ILE A 45 -21.68 0.94 -13.33
C ILE A 45 -20.68 1.96 -13.93
N ALA A 46 -19.87 2.63 -13.11
CA ALA A 46 -18.86 3.56 -13.60
C ALA A 46 -17.84 2.88 -14.50
N LEU A 47 -17.32 1.70 -14.10
CA LEU A 47 -16.43 0.89 -14.94
C LEU A 47 -17.12 0.43 -16.23
N GLY A 48 -18.41 0.12 -16.17
CA GLY A 48 -19.21 -0.23 -17.34
C GLY A 48 -19.31 0.92 -18.34
N VAL A 49 -19.53 2.14 -17.86
CA VAL A 49 -19.53 3.34 -18.70
C VAL A 49 -18.14 3.56 -19.32
N ILE A 50 -17.08 3.44 -18.54
CA ILE A 50 -15.71 3.55 -19.03
C ILE A 50 -15.45 2.54 -20.15
N SER A 51 -15.80 1.27 -19.95
CA SER A 51 -15.59 0.22 -20.94
C SER A 51 -16.43 0.36 -22.21
N MET A 52 -17.45 1.24 -22.21
CA MET A 52 -18.23 1.59 -23.42
C MET A 52 -17.68 2.80 -24.16
N LEU A 53 -16.92 3.65 -23.47
CA LEU A 53 -16.36 4.89 -24.01
C LEU A 53 -14.94 4.70 -24.55
N VAL A 54 -14.25 3.63 -24.15
CA VAL A 54 -12.84 3.38 -24.45
C VAL A 54 -12.70 2.00 -25.08
N ASP A 55 -12.32 1.96 -26.36
CA ASP A 55 -12.20 0.72 -27.15
C ASP A 55 -11.13 -0.23 -26.64
N THR A 56 -10.14 0.27 -25.87
CA THR A 56 -9.05 -0.52 -25.28
C THR A 56 -9.46 -1.22 -24.01
N THR A 57 -10.46 -0.73 -23.29
CA THR A 57 -10.91 -1.30 -22.00
C THR A 57 -12.03 -2.31 -22.22
N HIS A 58 -11.76 -3.56 -21.87
CA HIS A 58 -12.73 -4.64 -22.04
C HIS A 58 -13.71 -4.71 -20.86
N TRP A 59 -15.02 -4.88 -21.10
CA TRP A 59 -16.09 -4.95 -20.10
C TRP A 59 -15.85 -5.99 -18.98
N ILE A 60 -15.01 -7.00 -19.21
CA ILE A 60 -14.68 -8.04 -18.23
C ILE A 60 -13.99 -7.48 -16.96
N ILE A 61 -13.48 -6.24 -17.02
CA ILE A 61 -12.92 -5.52 -15.87
C ILE A 61 -13.95 -5.41 -14.74
N ILE A 62 -15.25 -5.30 -15.08
CA ILE A 62 -16.36 -5.25 -14.11
C ILE A 62 -16.43 -6.54 -13.33
N ILE A 63 -16.36 -7.68 -14.04
CA ILE A 63 -16.41 -9.01 -13.40
C ILE A 63 -15.20 -9.20 -12.51
N ALA A 64 -14.01 -8.83 -12.98
CA ALA A 64 -12.78 -8.89 -12.20
C ALA A 64 -12.89 -8.02 -10.94
N PHE A 65 -13.40 -6.78 -11.06
CA PHE A 65 -13.65 -5.87 -9.94
C PHE A 65 -14.57 -6.48 -8.87
N VAL A 66 -15.72 -7.03 -9.29
CA VAL A 66 -16.69 -7.66 -8.37
C VAL A 66 -16.08 -8.89 -7.67
N ILE A 67 -15.31 -9.71 -8.41
CA ILE A 67 -14.60 -10.86 -7.83
C ILE A 67 -13.55 -10.39 -6.84
N GLY A 68 -12.79 -9.33 -7.15
CA GLY A 68 -11.79 -8.75 -6.26
C GLY A 68 -12.40 -8.23 -4.95
N ALA A 69 -13.49 -7.48 -5.07
CA ALA A 69 -14.27 -7.02 -3.92
C ALA A 69 -14.78 -8.20 -3.06
N PHE A 70 -15.30 -9.24 -3.68
CA PHE A 70 -15.76 -10.44 -2.97
C PHE A 70 -14.62 -11.17 -2.24
N PHE A 71 -13.46 -11.35 -2.89
CA PHE A 71 -12.30 -12.02 -2.27
C PHE A 71 -11.72 -11.23 -1.12
N SER A 72 -11.67 -9.90 -1.21
CA SER A 72 -11.22 -9.03 -0.12
C SER A 72 -12.16 -9.11 1.09
N ALA A 73 -13.47 -9.01 0.86
CA ALA A 73 -14.48 -9.20 1.91
C ALA A 73 -14.40 -10.60 2.54
N LEU A 74 -14.16 -11.63 1.72
CA LEU A 74 -14.00 -13.01 2.20
C LEU A 74 -12.72 -13.15 3.05
N ALA A 75 -11.63 -12.54 2.67
CA ALA A 75 -10.38 -12.54 3.43
C ALA A 75 -10.57 -11.96 4.83
N GLY A 76 -11.19 -10.76 4.93
CA GLY A 76 -11.55 -10.15 6.21
C GLY A 76 -12.52 -11.03 7.04
N ASN A 77 -13.55 -11.59 6.40
CA ASN A 77 -14.53 -12.47 7.07
C ASN A 77 -13.89 -13.74 7.65
N VAL A 78 -12.96 -14.37 6.92
CA VAL A 78 -12.22 -15.57 7.40
C VAL A 78 -11.38 -15.19 8.61
N GLY A 79 -10.69 -14.03 8.56
CA GLY A 79 -9.88 -13.51 9.66
C GLY A 79 -10.72 -13.29 10.93
N MET A 80 -11.80 -12.51 10.83
CA MET A 80 -12.69 -12.23 11.96
C MET A 80 -13.29 -13.51 12.58
N ARG A 81 -13.75 -14.45 11.72
CA ARG A 81 -14.31 -15.72 12.23
C ARG A 81 -13.33 -16.58 12.97
N ILE A 82 -12.06 -16.61 12.55
CA ILE A 82 -11.08 -17.42 13.29
C ILE A 82 -10.62 -16.70 14.55
N ALA A 83 -10.48 -15.36 14.54
CA ALA A 83 -10.11 -14.59 15.71
C ALA A 83 -11.16 -14.74 16.82
N THR A 84 -12.44 -14.50 16.53
CA THR A 84 -13.54 -14.67 17.51
C THR A 84 -13.66 -16.11 18.06
N GLU A 85 -13.25 -17.10 17.29
CA GLU A 85 -13.17 -18.49 17.78
C GLU A 85 -11.91 -18.74 18.61
N ALA A 86 -10.82 -18.01 18.37
CA ALA A 86 -9.55 -18.21 19.07
C ALA A 86 -9.48 -17.46 20.41
N ASN A 87 -10.16 -16.31 20.56
CA ASN A 87 -10.09 -15.46 21.76
C ASN A 87 -10.30 -16.24 23.07
N ALA A 88 -11.49 -16.77 23.29
CA ALA A 88 -11.78 -17.54 24.52
C ALA A 88 -10.96 -18.83 24.65
N ARG A 89 -10.62 -19.46 23.51
CA ARG A 89 -9.78 -20.69 23.52
C ARG A 89 -8.34 -20.39 23.91
N THR A 90 -7.86 -19.20 23.59
CA THR A 90 -6.54 -18.72 24.04
C THR A 90 -6.54 -18.46 25.55
N ALA A 91 -7.57 -17.79 26.08
CA ALA A 91 -7.76 -17.60 27.53
C ALA A 91 -7.86 -18.94 28.27
N GLU A 92 -8.62 -19.90 27.75
CA GLU A 92 -8.71 -21.23 28.34
C GLU A 92 -7.37 -21.99 28.31
N ALA A 93 -6.64 -21.89 27.20
CA ALA A 93 -5.31 -22.48 27.10
C ALA A 93 -4.30 -21.85 28.07
N ALA A 94 -4.46 -20.54 28.33
CA ALA A 94 -3.63 -19.80 29.30
C ALA A 94 -3.82 -20.29 30.74
N LYS A 95 -4.97 -20.87 31.09
CA LYS A 95 -5.14 -21.53 32.41
C LYS A 95 -4.11 -22.64 32.61
N THR A 96 -3.79 -23.36 31.54
CA THR A 96 -2.86 -24.48 31.57
C THR A 96 -1.41 -24.04 31.43
N SER A 97 -1.08 -23.28 30.37
CA SER A 97 0.31 -22.86 30.13
C SER A 97 0.42 -21.76 29.09
N LEU A 98 1.44 -20.91 29.21
CA LEU A 98 1.78 -19.89 28.22
C LEU A 98 2.12 -20.48 26.82
N PRO A 99 2.89 -21.62 26.70
CA PRO A 99 3.11 -22.27 25.44
C PRO A 99 1.82 -22.69 24.72
N ASN A 100 0.82 -23.17 25.45
CA ASN A 100 -0.46 -23.55 24.86
C ASN A 100 -1.27 -22.34 24.42
N ALA A 101 -1.29 -21.28 25.21
CA ALA A 101 -1.93 -20.01 24.84
C ALA A 101 -1.33 -19.45 23.56
N LEU A 102 0.01 -19.35 23.45
CA LEU A 102 0.70 -18.94 22.23
C LEU A 102 0.33 -19.83 21.03
N LYS A 103 0.27 -21.15 21.24
CA LYS A 103 -0.06 -22.09 20.16
C LYS A 103 -1.47 -21.88 19.63
N VAL A 104 -2.44 -21.52 20.47
CA VAL A 104 -3.84 -21.28 20.06
C VAL A 104 -3.97 -19.92 19.40
N SER A 105 -3.45 -18.85 20.00
CA SER A 105 -3.52 -17.49 19.44
C SER A 105 -2.78 -17.39 18.11
N PHE A 106 -1.54 -17.86 18.04
CA PHE A 106 -0.75 -17.91 16.81
C PHE A 106 -1.36 -18.86 15.76
N GLY A 107 -2.02 -19.95 16.20
CA GLY A 107 -2.80 -20.83 15.32
C GLY A 107 -3.98 -20.11 14.66
N GLY A 108 -4.65 -19.19 15.38
CA GLY A 108 -5.67 -18.29 14.83
C GLY A 108 -5.07 -17.35 13.78
N GLY A 109 -3.97 -16.66 14.14
CA GLY A 109 -3.23 -15.80 13.21
C GLY A 109 -2.74 -16.53 11.96
N THR A 110 -2.25 -17.77 12.12
CA THR A 110 -1.82 -18.61 10.98
C THR A 110 -2.95 -18.90 10.00
N VAL A 111 -4.17 -19.17 10.48
CA VAL A 111 -5.33 -19.39 9.61
C VAL A 111 -5.65 -18.13 8.82
N MET A 112 -5.55 -16.96 9.44
CA MET A 112 -5.74 -15.68 8.77
C MET A 112 -4.65 -15.44 7.73
N GLY A 113 -3.37 -15.50 8.10
CA GLY A 113 -2.26 -15.20 7.20
C GLY A 113 -2.22 -16.09 5.96
N LEU A 114 -2.36 -17.41 6.16
CA LEU A 114 -2.41 -18.37 5.05
C LEU A 114 -3.70 -18.25 4.23
N GLY A 115 -4.82 -17.91 4.88
CA GLY A 115 -6.09 -17.69 4.21
C GLY A 115 -6.04 -16.51 3.26
N VAL A 116 -5.55 -15.35 3.73
CA VAL A 116 -5.43 -14.12 2.96
C VAL A 116 -4.48 -14.29 1.78
N ALA A 117 -3.22 -14.72 2.04
CA ALA A 117 -2.23 -14.89 0.97
C ALA A 117 -2.61 -16.01 -0.01
N GLY A 118 -3.20 -17.10 0.49
CA GLY A 118 -3.71 -18.20 -0.35
C GLY A 118 -4.85 -17.76 -1.27
N LEU A 119 -5.81 -16.97 -0.77
CA LEU A 119 -6.88 -16.40 -1.57
C LEU A 119 -6.35 -15.42 -2.63
N ALA A 120 -5.33 -14.61 -2.28
CA ALA A 120 -4.73 -13.66 -3.21
C ALA A 120 -4.02 -14.38 -4.38
N VAL A 121 -3.17 -15.36 -4.07
CA VAL A 121 -2.50 -16.17 -5.10
C VAL A 121 -3.51 -16.94 -5.94
N LEU A 122 -4.52 -17.56 -5.32
CA LEU A 122 -5.55 -18.30 -6.01
C LEU A 122 -6.37 -17.39 -6.95
N GLY A 123 -6.83 -16.24 -6.46
CA GLY A 123 -7.63 -15.29 -7.23
C GLY A 123 -6.87 -14.77 -8.45
N LEU A 124 -5.63 -14.27 -8.23
CA LEU A 124 -4.77 -13.80 -9.31
C LEU A 124 -4.47 -14.91 -10.33
N SER A 125 -4.05 -16.08 -9.87
CA SER A 125 -3.69 -17.19 -10.77
C SER A 125 -4.87 -17.67 -11.60
N LEU A 126 -6.04 -17.82 -10.98
CA LEU A 126 -7.25 -18.29 -11.66
C LEU A 126 -7.72 -17.28 -12.71
N LEU A 127 -7.84 -16.00 -12.34
CA LEU A 127 -8.28 -14.98 -13.28
C LEU A 127 -7.26 -14.74 -14.38
N PHE A 128 -5.98 -14.70 -14.06
CA PHE A 128 -4.91 -14.58 -15.06
C PHE A 128 -4.98 -15.73 -16.09
N PHE A 129 -5.11 -16.97 -15.61
CA PHE A 129 -5.23 -18.13 -16.50
C PHE A 129 -6.47 -18.05 -17.41
N ILE A 130 -7.61 -17.61 -16.88
CA ILE A 130 -8.85 -17.43 -17.66
C ILE A 130 -8.64 -16.31 -18.70
N PHE A 131 -8.07 -15.17 -18.32
CA PHE A 131 -7.89 -14.03 -19.20
C PHE A 131 -6.83 -14.30 -20.28
N VAL A 132 -5.75 -14.99 -19.96
CA VAL A 132 -4.77 -15.45 -20.97
C VAL A 132 -5.46 -16.32 -22.02
N LYS A 133 -6.26 -17.30 -21.60
CA LYS A 133 -6.99 -18.15 -22.56
C LYS A 133 -8.05 -17.40 -23.37
N MET A 134 -8.58 -16.32 -22.84
CA MET A 134 -9.64 -15.55 -23.47
C MET A 134 -9.08 -14.51 -24.45
N PHE A 135 -7.99 -13.85 -24.09
CA PHE A 135 -7.46 -12.73 -24.84
C PHE A 135 -6.26 -13.05 -25.72
N ILE A 136 -5.44 -14.06 -25.37
CA ILE A 136 -4.30 -14.44 -26.22
C ILE A 136 -4.80 -15.34 -27.36
N THR A 137 -5.18 -14.70 -28.46
CA THR A 137 -5.78 -15.35 -29.62
C THR A 137 -4.82 -15.42 -30.81
N GLY A 138 -3.74 -14.62 -30.81
CA GLY A 138 -2.78 -14.49 -31.90
C GLY A 138 -3.28 -13.58 -33.04
N ASN A 139 -4.35 -12.82 -32.83
CA ASN A 139 -4.88 -11.86 -33.79
C ASN A 139 -4.13 -10.53 -33.76
N ALA A 140 -3.48 -10.20 -32.65
CA ALA A 140 -2.62 -9.04 -32.46
C ALA A 140 -1.26 -9.44 -31.89
N SER A 141 -0.38 -8.48 -31.62
CA SER A 141 0.89 -8.79 -30.97
C SER A 141 0.65 -9.39 -29.56
N PHE A 142 1.48 -10.33 -29.13
CA PHE A 142 1.39 -10.92 -27.79
C PHE A 142 1.35 -9.85 -26.68
N TYR A 143 2.17 -8.79 -26.82
CA TYR A 143 2.21 -7.68 -25.90
C TYR A 143 0.85 -6.97 -25.77
N THR A 144 0.21 -6.67 -26.91
CA THR A 144 -1.10 -5.98 -26.95
C THR A 144 -2.20 -6.83 -26.32
N GLU A 145 -2.30 -8.11 -26.71
CA GLU A 145 -3.29 -9.03 -26.16
C GLU A 145 -3.08 -9.25 -24.64
N MET A 146 -1.82 -9.35 -24.21
CA MET A 146 -1.47 -9.50 -22.80
C MET A 146 -1.77 -8.22 -21.99
N THR A 147 -1.60 -7.04 -22.57
CA THR A 147 -1.95 -5.76 -21.95
C THR A 147 -3.43 -5.72 -21.61
N ILE A 148 -4.32 -6.15 -22.52
CA ILE A 148 -5.77 -6.23 -22.27
C ILE A 148 -6.07 -7.23 -21.14
N ALA A 149 -5.39 -8.38 -21.10
CA ALA A 149 -5.56 -9.36 -20.03
C ALA A 149 -5.14 -8.81 -18.65
N LEU A 150 -4.04 -8.08 -18.59
CA LEU A 150 -3.53 -7.49 -17.34
C LEU A 150 -4.34 -6.25 -16.92
N GLU A 151 -4.86 -5.47 -17.85
CA GLU A 151 -5.80 -4.37 -17.57
C GLU A 151 -7.12 -4.92 -16.97
N ALA A 152 -7.67 -5.98 -17.56
CA ALA A 152 -8.82 -6.66 -16.98
C ALA A 152 -8.52 -7.16 -15.55
N LEU A 153 -7.31 -7.68 -15.31
CA LEU A 153 -6.86 -8.12 -14.00
C LEU A 153 -6.67 -6.95 -13.02
N ALA A 154 -6.38 -5.72 -13.49
CA ALA A 154 -6.32 -4.54 -12.65
C ALA A 154 -7.68 -4.23 -12.00
N GLY A 155 -8.78 -4.58 -12.65
CA GLY A 155 -10.11 -4.54 -12.05
C GLY A 155 -10.22 -5.38 -10.77
N PHE A 156 -9.64 -6.58 -10.74
CA PHE A 156 -9.60 -7.42 -9.54
C PHE A 156 -8.85 -6.73 -8.38
N SER A 157 -7.73 -6.12 -8.68
CA SER A 157 -6.95 -5.36 -7.69
C SER A 157 -7.71 -4.12 -7.19
N LEU A 158 -8.35 -3.37 -8.10
CA LEU A 158 -9.16 -2.19 -7.75
C LEU A 158 -10.33 -2.57 -6.82
N GLY A 159 -11.02 -3.68 -7.12
CA GLY A 159 -12.09 -4.19 -6.27
C GLY A 159 -11.59 -4.58 -4.89
N ALA A 160 -10.46 -5.26 -4.83
CA ALA A 160 -9.84 -5.69 -3.58
C ALA A 160 -9.44 -4.51 -2.69
N GLU A 161 -8.72 -3.53 -3.23
CA GLU A 161 -8.25 -2.35 -2.47
C GLU A 161 -9.40 -1.40 -2.10
N SER A 162 -10.46 -1.33 -2.93
CA SER A 162 -11.64 -0.53 -2.59
C SER A 162 -12.36 -1.05 -1.35
N ILE A 163 -12.57 -2.36 -1.26
CA ILE A 163 -13.14 -2.97 -0.05
C ILE A 163 -12.20 -2.82 1.13
N ALA A 164 -10.89 -3.02 0.92
CA ALA A 164 -9.88 -2.88 1.95
C ALA A 164 -9.89 -1.47 2.58
N LEU A 165 -10.03 -0.42 1.77
CA LEU A 165 -10.10 0.96 2.26
C LEU A 165 -11.25 1.16 3.25
N PHE A 166 -12.46 0.80 2.84
CA PHE A 166 -13.63 0.99 3.71
C PHE A 166 -13.56 0.11 4.95
N ALA A 167 -13.19 -1.17 4.81
CA ALA A 167 -13.04 -2.08 5.94
C ALA A 167 -11.98 -1.61 6.94
N ARG A 168 -10.86 -1.05 6.46
CA ARG A 168 -9.80 -0.54 7.33
C ARG A 168 -10.19 0.77 8.01
N VAL A 169 -10.80 1.71 7.28
CA VAL A 169 -11.25 2.99 7.85
C VAL A 169 -12.44 2.75 8.79
N GLY A 170 -13.45 2.01 8.36
CA GLY A 170 -14.64 1.72 9.16
C GLY A 170 -14.32 0.90 10.40
N GLY A 171 -13.57 -0.19 10.24
CA GLY A 171 -13.10 -1.00 11.36
C GLY A 171 -12.26 -0.22 12.35
N GLY A 172 -11.31 0.61 11.88
CA GLY A 172 -10.48 1.46 12.75
C GLY A 172 -11.27 2.52 13.49
N ILE A 173 -12.27 3.17 12.86
CA ILE A 173 -13.17 4.11 13.54
C ILE A 173 -14.00 3.39 14.59
N TYR A 174 -14.52 2.20 14.28
CA TYR A 174 -15.28 1.39 15.22
C TYR A 174 -14.45 1.04 16.46
N THR A 175 -13.28 0.42 16.24
CA THR A 175 -12.39 -0.02 17.33
C THR A 175 -12.04 1.14 18.25
N LYS A 176 -11.55 2.24 17.68
CA LYS A 176 -11.07 3.36 18.49
C LYS A 176 -12.18 4.23 19.08
N ALA A 177 -13.37 4.18 18.55
CA ALA A 177 -14.52 4.77 19.22
C ALA A 177 -14.92 4.01 20.50
N ALA A 178 -14.86 2.68 20.45
CA ALA A 178 -15.16 1.83 21.59
C ALA A 178 -14.06 1.90 22.65
N ASP A 179 -12.80 1.73 22.25
CA ASP A 179 -11.62 1.77 23.10
C ASP A 179 -11.47 3.12 23.83
N VAL A 180 -11.43 4.24 23.10
CA VAL A 180 -11.36 5.59 23.70
C VAL A 180 -12.56 5.86 24.62
N GLY A 181 -13.76 5.40 24.23
CA GLY A 181 -14.96 5.53 25.05
C GLY A 181 -14.88 4.71 26.34
N ALA A 182 -14.37 3.49 26.27
CA ALA A 182 -14.14 2.61 27.41
C ALA A 182 -13.08 3.19 28.35
N ASP A 183 -11.95 3.64 27.79
CA ASP A 183 -10.80 4.14 28.54
C ASP A 183 -11.08 5.46 29.27
N LEU A 184 -11.62 6.46 28.56
CA LEU A 184 -11.86 7.76 29.17
C LEU A 184 -12.86 7.68 30.32
N VAL A 185 -13.96 6.95 30.18
CA VAL A 185 -14.98 6.89 31.21
C VAL A 185 -14.65 5.81 32.24
N GLY A 186 -14.19 4.63 31.81
CA GLY A 186 -13.88 3.53 32.71
C GLY A 186 -12.61 3.76 33.53
N LYS A 187 -11.47 3.92 32.84
CA LYS A 187 -10.15 4.02 33.51
C LYS A 187 -9.92 5.39 34.15
N VAL A 188 -10.22 6.50 33.41
CA VAL A 188 -9.85 7.85 33.86
C VAL A 188 -10.90 8.43 34.80
N GLU A 189 -12.20 8.34 34.45
CA GLU A 189 -13.27 8.97 35.25
C GLU A 189 -13.74 8.07 36.40
N ALA A 190 -14.08 6.81 36.12
CA ALA A 190 -14.64 5.87 37.11
C ALA A 190 -13.57 5.11 37.90
N GLY A 191 -12.33 5.06 37.40
CA GLY A 191 -11.21 4.37 38.07
C GLY A 191 -11.35 2.84 38.16
N ILE A 192 -12.13 2.23 37.24
CA ILE A 192 -12.26 0.77 37.14
C ILE A 192 -11.15 0.19 36.25
N PRO A 193 -10.76 -1.08 36.45
CA PRO A 193 -9.77 -1.73 35.62
C PRO A 193 -10.13 -1.77 34.14
N GLU A 194 -9.13 -1.98 33.29
CA GLU A 194 -9.30 -2.33 31.89
C GLU A 194 -10.05 -3.67 31.77
N ASP A 195 -10.91 -3.78 30.77
CA ASP A 195 -11.76 -4.96 30.53
C ASP A 195 -12.73 -5.33 31.67
N ASP A 196 -12.96 -4.42 32.61
CA ASP A 196 -13.89 -4.66 33.72
C ASP A 196 -15.33 -4.91 33.19
N PRO A 197 -16.01 -5.98 33.59
CA PRO A 197 -17.36 -6.30 33.10
C PRO A 197 -18.42 -5.25 33.46
N ARG A 198 -18.14 -4.32 34.38
CA ARG A 198 -19.01 -3.20 34.70
C ARG A 198 -19.01 -2.12 33.61
N ASN A 199 -17.95 -2.06 32.81
CA ASN A 199 -17.87 -1.07 31.74
C ASN A 199 -18.71 -1.50 30.53
N PRO A 200 -19.74 -0.73 30.14
CA PRO A 200 -20.63 -1.07 29.03
C PRO A 200 -19.93 -1.16 27.68
N ALA A 201 -18.80 -0.48 27.50
CA ALA A 201 -18.07 -0.45 26.22
C ALA A 201 -17.13 -1.62 26.01
N THR A 202 -16.80 -2.41 27.07
CA THR A 202 -15.81 -3.49 26.97
C THR A 202 -16.10 -4.53 25.88
N ILE A 203 -17.37 -4.95 25.71
CA ILE A 203 -17.72 -5.86 24.61
C ILE A 203 -17.57 -5.18 23.25
N ALA A 204 -17.91 -3.90 23.15
CA ALA A 204 -17.74 -3.16 21.87
C ALA A 204 -16.26 -3.00 21.52
N ASP A 205 -15.40 -2.80 22.51
CA ASP A 205 -13.96 -2.73 22.37
C ASP A 205 -13.38 -4.05 21.83
N ASN A 206 -13.65 -5.15 22.49
CA ASN A 206 -13.27 -6.49 22.03
C ASN A 206 -13.85 -6.85 20.64
N VAL A 207 -15.03 -6.37 20.28
CA VAL A 207 -15.58 -6.50 18.91
C VAL A 207 -14.70 -5.70 17.96
N GLY A 208 -14.30 -4.49 18.35
CA GLY A 208 -13.46 -3.60 17.56
C GLY A 208 -12.18 -4.27 17.07
N ASP A 209 -11.41 -4.89 17.95
CA ASP A 209 -10.18 -5.59 17.60
C ASP A 209 -10.41 -6.68 16.54
N ASN A 210 -11.52 -7.42 16.66
CA ASN A 210 -11.86 -8.45 15.67
C ASN A 210 -12.26 -7.88 14.30
N VAL A 211 -12.90 -6.71 14.25
CA VAL A 211 -13.35 -6.12 12.98
C VAL A 211 -12.34 -5.13 12.39
N GLY A 212 -11.68 -4.31 13.21
CA GLY A 212 -10.67 -3.33 12.79
C GLY A 212 -9.30 -3.97 12.58
N ASP A 213 -8.75 -4.56 13.64
CA ASP A 213 -7.38 -5.04 13.65
C ASP A 213 -7.21 -6.45 13.09
N VAL A 214 -8.28 -7.22 12.94
CA VAL A 214 -8.22 -8.49 12.24
C VAL A 214 -8.87 -8.41 10.85
N ALA A 215 -10.18 -8.14 10.75
CA ALA A 215 -10.88 -8.19 9.47
C ALA A 215 -10.40 -7.07 8.51
N GLY A 216 -10.31 -5.83 9.00
CA GLY A 216 -9.82 -4.69 8.22
C GLY A 216 -8.38 -4.87 7.72
N MET A 217 -7.49 -5.38 8.59
CA MET A 217 -6.12 -5.71 8.23
C MET A 217 -6.04 -6.86 7.22
N GLY A 218 -6.89 -7.87 7.34
CA GLY A 218 -6.96 -8.98 6.39
C GLY A 218 -7.33 -8.52 4.99
N ALA A 219 -8.31 -7.63 4.87
CA ALA A 219 -8.70 -7.03 3.61
C ALA A 219 -7.57 -6.15 3.01
N ASP A 220 -6.90 -5.33 3.85
CA ASP A 220 -5.78 -4.47 3.44
C ASP A 220 -4.61 -5.28 2.88
N LEU A 221 -4.14 -6.28 3.62
CA LEU A 221 -3.01 -7.10 3.17
C LEU A 221 -3.36 -8.01 1.99
N PHE A 222 -4.63 -8.42 1.85
CA PHE A 222 -5.12 -9.07 0.64
C PHE A 222 -4.97 -8.16 -0.59
N GLY A 223 -5.50 -6.93 -0.51
CA GLY A 223 -5.40 -5.94 -1.58
C GLY A 223 -3.94 -5.61 -1.89
N SER A 224 -3.12 -5.38 -0.86
CA SER A 224 -1.68 -5.09 -1.00
C SER A 224 -0.94 -6.19 -1.75
N TYR A 225 -1.20 -7.45 -1.41
CA TYR A 225 -0.60 -8.60 -2.06
C TYR A 225 -0.97 -8.68 -3.54
N VAL A 226 -2.27 -8.53 -3.84
CA VAL A 226 -2.80 -8.53 -5.20
C VAL A 226 -2.21 -7.39 -6.03
N ALA A 227 -2.24 -6.16 -5.51
CA ALA A 227 -1.76 -4.98 -6.22
C ALA A 227 -0.26 -5.07 -6.55
N THR A 228 0.54 -5.56 -5.59
CA THR A 228 1.99 -5.69 -5.76
C THR A 228 2.35 -6.73 -6.83
N VAL A 229 1.74 -7.91 -6.77
CA VAL A 229 2.01 -8.98 -7.74
C VAL A 229 1.54 -8.56 -9.13
N LEU A 230 0.35 -7.95 -9.23
CA LEU A 230 -0.17 -7.42 -10.49
C LEU A 230 0.76 -6.36 -11.10
N ALA A 231 1.21 -5.37 -10.33
CA ALA A 231 2.12 -4.34 -10.83
C ALA A 231 3.41 -4.96 -11.40
N ALA A 232 3.96 -5.97 -10.72
CA ALA A 232 5.13 -6.69 -11.21
C ALA A 232 4.84 -7.51 -12.48
N MET A 233 3.64 -8.08 -12.62
CA MET A 233 3.19 -8.77 -13.84
C MET A 233 3.07 -7.80 -15.02
N VAL A 234 2.49 -6.61 -14.80
CA VAL A 234 2.37 -5.55 -15.83
C VAL A 234 3.74 -5.12 -16.33
N LEU A 235 4.68 -4.86 -15.42
CA LEU A 235 6.05 -4.50 -15.79
C LEU A 235 6.81 -5.67 -16.43
N GLY A 236 6.48 -6.92 -16.07
CA GLY A 236 6.95 -8.12 -16.76
C GLY A 236 6.52 -8.18 -18.23
N ASN A 237 5.29 -7.76 -18.54
CA ASN A 237 4.83 -7.63 -19.92
C ASN A 237 5.59 -6.54 -20.70
N TYR A 238 5.93 -5.44 -20.04
CA TYR A 238 6.76 -4.39 -20.63
C TYR A 238 8.18 -4.91 -20.97
N VAL A 239 8.80 -5.68 -20.06
CA VAL A 239 10.08 -6.34 -20.33
C VAL A 239 10.01 -7.24 -21.56
N ILE A 240 8.90 -7.99 -21.72
CA ILE A 240 8.71 -8.86 -22.90
C ILE A 240 8.60 -8.03 -24.19
N LYS A 241 7.95 -6.88 -24.15
CA LYS A 241 7.89 -5.94 -25.29
C LYS A 241 9.30 -5.53 -25.72
N ASP A 242 10.12 -5.08 -24.76
CA ASP A 242 11.48 -4.63 -25.02
C ASP A 242 12.34 -5.75 -25.60
N MET A 243 12.33 -6.93 -24.98
CA MET A 243 13.09 -8.09 -25.44
C MET A 243 12.65 -8.57 -26.83
N SER A 244 11.36 -8.54 -27.12
CA SER A 244 10.83 -8.94 -28.43
C SER A 244 11.19 -7.97 -29.54
N ALA A 245 11.39 -6.70 -29.20
CA ALA A 245 11.85 -5.68 -30.17
C ALA A 245 13.35 -5.87 -30.53
N ALA A 246 14.16 -6.34 -29.57
CA ALA A 246 15.59 -6.57 -29.78
C ALA A 246 15.89 -7.86 -30.56
N ALA A 247 15.28 -8.97 -30.18
CA ALA A 247 15.39 -10.27 -30.87
C ALA A 247 14.30 -11.25 -30.41
N PRO A 248 13.88 -12.22 -31.25
CA PRO A 248 13.01 -13.29 -30.81
C PRO A 248 13.67 -14.06 -29.66
N PHE A 249 13.05 -14.08 -28.48
CA PHE A 249 13.53 -14.91 -27.38
C PHE A 249 12.49 -15.99 -27.05
N THR A 250 12.98 -17.12 -26.54
CA THR A 250 12.14 -18.21 -26.04
C THR A 250 12.53 -18.54 -24.61
N ASP A 251 11.57 -18.62 -23.72
CA ASP A 251 11.75 -19.18 -22.38
C ASP A 251 10.97 -20.50 -22.23
N ALA A 252 11.15 -21.17 -21.10
CA ALA A 252 10.44 -22.42 -20.78
C ALA A 252 8.92 -22.24 -20.57
N PHE A 253 8.42 -21.00 -20.60
CA PHE A 253 7.06 -20.61 -20.27
C PHE A 253 6.34 -19.89 -21.43
N ASN A 254 6.74 -20.17 -22.69
CA ASN A 254 6.20 -19.54 -23.90
C ASN A 254 6.28 -18.01 -23.84
N ASN A 255 7.42 -17.48 -23.45
CA ASN A 255 7.73 -16.06 -23.32
C ASN A 255 6.94 -15.33 -22.21
N MET A 256 6.35 -16.07 -21.25
CA MET A 256 5.64 -15.48 -20.12
C MET A 256 6.47 -15.45 -18.82
N GLY A 257 7.74 -15.85 -18.85
CA GLY A 257 8.59 -15.91 -17.66
C GLY A 257 8.59 -14.64 -16.82
N PRO A 258 8.86 -13.46 -17.39
CA PRO A 258 8.84 -12.19 -16.65
C PRO A 258 7.48 -11.85 -16.02
N ILE A 259 6.36 -12.22 -16.65
CA ILE A 259 5.02 -11.99 -16.13
C ILE A 259 4.68 -12.95 -14.99
N LEU A 260 5.04 -14.23 -15.14
CA LEU A 260 4.69 -15.29 -14.18
C LEU A 260 5.59 -15.28 -12.94
N LEU A 261 6.82 -14.80 -13.06
CA LEU A 261 7.82 -14.86 -11.99
C LEU A 261 7.33 -14.25 -10.66
N PRO A 262 6.75 -13.04 -10.61
CA PRO A 262 6.24 -12.46 -9.36
C PRO A 262 5.15 -13.33 -8.72
N LEU A 263 4.25 -13.91 -9.52
CA LEU A 263 3.19 -14.78 -9.05
C LEU A 263 3.73 -16.09 -8.47
N VAL A 264 4.75 -16.68 -9.09
CA VAL A 264 5.41 -17.91 -8.63
C VAL A 264 6.20 -17.64 -7.34
N ILE A 265 6.94 -16.53 -7.26
CA ILE A 265 7.63 -16.12 -6.02
C ILE A 265 6.62 -15.94 -4.89
N ALA A 266 5.50 -15.28 -5.16
CA ALA A 266 4.41 -15.11 -4.23
C ALA A 266 3.87 -16.47 -3.71
N GLY A 267 3.60 -17.42 -4.61
CA GLY A 267 3.12 -18.75 -4.24
C GLY A 267 4.13 -19.55 -3.40
N VAL A 268 5.41 -19.50 -3.77
CA VAL A 268 6.48 -20.17 -3.00
C VAL A 268 6.70 -19.51 -1.65
N GLY A 269 6.52 -18.19 -1.55
CA GLY A 269 6.55 -17.47 -0.27
C GLY A 269 5.45 -17.94 0.70
N VAL A 270 4.26 -18.27 0.20
CA VAL A 270 3.20 -18.90 1.03
C VAL A 270 3.66 -20.26 1.56
N LEU A 271 4.30 -21.10 0.72
CA LEU A 271 4.86 -22.39 1.16
C LEU A 271 5.98 -22.22 2.20
N ALA A 272 6.86 -21.24 1.99
CA ALA A 272 7.92 -20.90 2.95
C ALA A 272 7.32 -20.43 4.29
N SER A 273 6.25 -19.64 4.24
CA SER A 273 5.51 -19.19 5.42
C SER A 273 4.88 -20.37 6.18
N ILE A 274 4.30 -21.34 5.48
CA ILE A 274 3.79 -22.57 6.12
C ILE A 274 4.91 -23.25 6.92
N ILE A 275 6.10 -23.39 6.36
CA ILE A 275 7.25 -23.99 7.07
C ILE A 275 7.62 -23.13 8.28
N GLY A 276 7.68 -21.78 8.12
CA GLY A 276 7.97 -20.85 9.20
C GLY A 276 7.04 -20.98 10.38
N THR A 277 5.72 -21.17 10.14
CA THR A 277 4.74 -21.30 11.22
C THR A 277 5.01 -22.50 12.15
N PHE A 278 5.59 -23.58 11.66
CA PHE A 278 5.96 -24.74 12.50
C PHE A 278 7.15 -24.48 13.42
N LEU A 279 7.92 -23.43 13.19
CA LEU A 279 9.10 -23.07 13.97
C LEU A 279 8.75 -22.15 15.15
N VAL A 280 7.56 -21.57 15.17
CA VAL A 280 7.10 -20.71 16.27
C VAL A 280 6.72 -21.57 17.48
N LYS A 281 7.62 -21.66 18.45
CA LYS A 281 7.44 -22.47 19.67
C LYS A 281 8.20 -21.88 20.84
N ILE A 282 7.57 -21.89 22.01
CA ILE A 282 8.20 -21.71 23.32
C ILE A 282 8.01 -22.97 24.18
N SER A 283 8.89 -23.21 25.11
CA SER A 283 8.87 -24.44 25.93
C SER A 283 8.64 -24.19 27.42
N SER A 284 8.89 -22.97 27.91
CA SER A 284 8.77 -22.61 29.32
C SER A 284 7.47 -21.87 29.63
N ASN A 285 6.86 -22.16 30.78
CA ASN A 285 5.76 -21.40 31.33
C ASN A 285 6.20 -20.03 31.89
N ASP A 286 7.48 -19.92 32.25
CA ASP A 286 8.09 -18.69 32.78
C ASP A 286 8.73 -17.86 31.69
N ALA A 287 8.36 -18.12 30.42
CA ALA A 287 8.86 -17.36 29.29
C ALA A 287 8.35 -15.91 29.40
N LYS A 288 9.27 -14.96 29.16
CA LYS A 288 8.98 -13.53 29.09
C LYS A 288 8.75 -13.08 27.65
N GLU A 289 8.30 -11.86 27.48
CA GLU A 289 8.01 -11.22 26.18
C GLU A 289 9.15 -11.43 25.16
N ALA A 290 10.41 -11.24 25.58
CA ALA A 290 11.58 -11.41 24.70
C ALA A 290 11.73 -12.82 24.13
N GLN A 291 11.25 -13.86 24.85
CA GLN A 291 11.32 -15.25 24.38
C GLN A 291 10.17 -15.56 23.42
N VAL A 292 8.99 -15.00 23.65
CA VAL A 292 7.84 -15.09 22.74
C VAL A 292 8.19 -14.38 21.43
N GLN A 293 8.69 -13.14 21.51
CA GLN A 293 9.15 -12.36 20.35
C GLN A 293 10.17 -13.14 19.53
N LYS A 294 11.20 -13.71 20.20
CA LYS A 294 12.23 -14.52 19.53
C LYS A 294 11.65 -15.74 18.80
N ALA A 295 10.61 -16.37 19.35
CA ALA A 295 9.95 -17.49 18.68
C ALA A 295 9.24 -17.05 17.40
N LEU A 296 8.52 -15.94 17.43
CA LEU A 296 7.88 -15.34 16.26
C LEU A 296 8.90 -14.92 15.20
N ASP A 297 9.97 -14.24 15.63
CA ASP A 297 11.08 -13.83 14.76
C ASP A 297 11.75 -15.04 14.09
N THR A 298 11.92 -16.15 14.79
CA THR A 298 12.50 -17.38 14.22
C THR A 298 11.67 -17.90 13.05
N GLY A 299 10.36 -17.94 13.18
CA GLY A 299 9.45 -18.33 12.09
C GLY A 299 9.52 -17.36 10.92
N ASN A 300 9.56 -16.06 11.20
CA ASN A 300 9.65 -15.02 10.19
C ASN A 300 10.96 -15.08 9.39
N TRP A 301 12.11 -15.16 10.07
CA TRP A 301 13.40 -15.28 9.41
C TRP A 301 13.52 -16.56 8.58
N ALA A 302 12.94 -17.66 9.05
CA ALA A 302 12.90 -18.90 8.27
C ALA A 302 12.11 -18.73 6.96
N ALA A 303 10.95 -18.05 7.01
CA ALA A 303 10.16 -17.77 5.81
C ALA A 303 10.94 -16.86 4.83
N ILE A 304 11.60 -15.81 5.33
CA ILE A 304 12.44 -14.91 4.51
C ILE A 304 13.58 -15.67 3.82
N VAL A 305 14.34 -16.44 4.58
CA VAL A 305 15.51 -17.21 4.06
C VAL A 305 15.07 -18.25 3.03
N LEU A 306 14.01 -18.99 3.31
CA LEU A 306 13.48 -19.98 2.37
C LEU A 306 12.97 -19.34 1.08
N THR A 307 12.29 -18.18 1.18
CA THR A 307 11.86 -17.40 0.02
C THR A 307 13.05 -16.89 -0.80
N ALA A 308 14.10 -16.40 -0.13
CA ALA A 308 15.33 -15.95 -0.80
C ALA A 308 16.01 -17.08 -1.57
N ILE A 309 16.16 -18.26 -0.94
CA ILE A 309 16.77 -19.44 -1.59
C ILE A 309 15.91 -19.88 -2.78
N ALA A 310 14.62 -19.98 -2.61
CA ALA A 310 13.71 -20.37 -3.69
C ALA A 310 13.74 -19.37 -4.85
N SER A 311 13.75 -18.07 -4.57
CA SER A 311 13.82 -17.01 -5.59
C SER A 311 15.07 -17.11 -6.46
N TRP A 312 16.23 -17.55 -5.91
CA TRP A 312 17.44 -17.80 -6.68
C TRP A 312 17.24 -18.84 -7.78
N PHE A 313 16.62 -19.97 -7.43
CA PHE A 313 16.36 -21.04 -8.39
C PHE A 313 15.26 -20.66 -9.39
N LEU A 314 14.19 -20.02 -8.93
CA LEU A 314 13.07 -19.60 -9.77
C LEU A 314 13.48 -18.57 -10.81
N ILE A 315 14.23 -17.55 -10.43
CA ILE A 315 14.70 -16.50 -11.35
C ILE A 315 15.61 -17.10 -12.44
N ARG A 316 16.51 -18.00 -12.07
CA ARG A 316 17.39 -18.66 -13.04
C ARG A 316 16.69 -19.66 -13.94
N TRP A 317 15.57 -20.22 -13.50
CA TRP A 317 14.78 -21.17 -14.28
C TRP A 317 13.80 -20.46 -15.22
N MET A 318 13.19 -19.35 -14.75
CA MET A 318 12.08 -18.69 -15.46
C MET A 318 12.56 -17.55 -16.37
N LEU A 319 13.68 -16.92 -16.08
CA LEU A 319 14.20 -15.81 -16.89
C LEU A 319 15.38 -16.26 -17.76
N PRO A 320 15.56 -15.66 -18.96
CA PRO A 320 16.78 -15.85 -19.75
C PRO A 320 18.00 -15.30 -19.00
N MET A 321 19.21 -15.73 -19.41
CA MET A 321 20.45 -15.32 -18.72
C MET A 321 20.68 -13.81 -18.75
N THR A 322 20.29 -13.16 -19.85
CA THR A 322 20.35 -11.71 -20.06
C THR A 322 19.05 -11.24 -20.70
N MET A 323 18.63 -10.04 -20.35
CA MET A 323 17.44 -9.37 -20.87
C MET A 323 17.83 -7.98 -21.35
N GLU A 324 17.37 -7.59 -22.51
CA GLU A 324 17.46 -6.21 -22.98
C GLU A 324 16.21 -5.46 -22.52
N MET A 325 16.40 -4.37 -21.83
CA MET A 325 15.32 -3.61 -21.20
C MET A 325 15.54 -2.11 -21.39
N ASN A 326 14.47 -1.37 -21.70
CA ASN A 326 14.51 0.07 -21.72
C ASN A 326 14.24 0.62 -20.31
N PHE A 327 15.17 1.43 -19.83
CA PHE A 327 14.98 2.13 -18.56
C PHE A 327 14.40 3.51 -18.84
N PHE A 328 13.37 3.90 -18.10
CA PHE A 328 12.78 5.24 -18.27
C PHE A 328 13.85 6.32 -18.08
N GLY A 329 13.92 7.25 -19.02
CA GLY A 329 14.92 8.32 -19.04
C GLY A 329 16.32 7.91 -19.54
N VAL A 330 16.46 6.70 -20.09
CA VAL A 330 17.70 6.21 -20.72
C VAL A 330 17.38 5.90 -22.17
N GLU A 331 18.12 6.51 -23.11
CA GLU A 331 17.87 6.37 -24.56
C GLU A 331 18.29 5.00 -25.12
N GLU A 332 19.30 4.35 -24.50
CA GLU A 332 19.82 3.07 -24.96
C GLU A 332 19.27 1.92 -24.11
N ALA A 333 18.95 0.80 -24.77
CA ALA A 333 18.55 -0.43 -24.09
C ALA A 333 19.67 -0.97 -23.20
N VAL A 334 19.35 -1.34 -21.97
CA VAL A 334 20.30 -1.85 -20.99
C VAL A 334 20.24 -3.36 -20.94
N VAL A 335 21.39 -4.02 -21.08
CA VAL A 335 21.50 -5.48 -20.92
C VAL A 335 21.56 -5.84 -19.45
N VAL A 336 20.48 -6.45 -18.96
CA VAL A 336 20.30 -6.83 -17.55
C VAL A 336 20.48 -8.34 -17.38
N PRO A 337 21.54 -8.81 -16.68
CA PRO A 337 21.66 -10.22 -16.30
C PRO A 337 20.56 -10.63 -15.31
N SER A 338 19.99 -11.82 -15.44
CA SER A 338 18.94 -12.33 -14.52
C SER A 338 19.36 -12.34 -13.05
N ARG A 339 20.67 -12.44 -12.76
CA ARG A 339 21.20 -12.29 -11.39
C ARG A 339 20.93 -10.90 -10.78
N HIS A 340 20.82 -9.84 -11.58
CA HIS A 340 20.50 -8.50 -11.11
C HIS A 340 19.04 -8.43 -10.65
N VAL A 341 18.16 -9.13 -11.34
CA VAL A 341 16.75 -9.30 -10.90
C VAL A 341 16.68 -10.01 -9.55
N PHE A 342 17.52 -11.02 -9.33
CA PHE A 342 17.64 -11.66 -8.03
C PHE A 342 18.12 -10.69 -6.95
N TYR A 343 19.16 -9.90 -7.22
CA TYR A 343 19.64 -8.93 -6.25
C TYR A 343 18.59 -7.85 -5.93
N ALA A 344 17.82 -7.42 -6.92
CA ALA A 344 16.68 -6.52 -6.69
C ALA A 344 15.63 -7.15 -5.76
N ALA A 345 15.26 -8.41 -5.98
CA ALA A 345 14.37 -9.15 -5.09
C ALA A 345 14.93 -9.27 -3.66
N MET A 346 16.25 -9.49 -3.50
CA MET A 346 16.92 -9.52 -2.19
C MET A 346 16.91 -8.17 -1.49
N ILE A 347 17.04 -7.07 -2.23
CA ILE A 347 16.87 -5.71 -1.67
C ILE A 347 15.49 -5.57 -1.05
N GLY A 348 14.42 -6.03 -1.73
CA GLY A 348 13.07 -5.99 -1.20
C GLY A 348 12.90 -6.77 0.11
N LEU A 349 13.37 -8.02 0.16
CA LEU A 349 13.35 -8.83 1.40
C LEU A 349 14.16 -8.18 2.52
N ALA A 350 15.35 -7.66 2.21
CA ALA A 350 16.21 -7.01 3.18
C ALA A 350 15.58 -5.73 3.74
N VAL A 351 14.98 -4.89 2.89
CA VAL A 351 14.34 -3.65 3.32
C VAL A 351 13.11 -3.93 4.17
N GLY A 352 12.30 -4.92 3.82
CA GLY A 352 11.18 -5.36 4.66
C GLY A 352 11.65 -5.76 6.07
N ALA A 353 12.72 -6.53 6.18
CA ALA A 353 13.32 -6.90 7.46
C ALA A 353 13.90 -5.70 8.22
N LEU A 354 14.63 -4.81 7.53
CA LEU A 354 15.24 -3.63 8.15
C LEU A 354 14.18 -2.63 8.66
N ILE A 355 13.12 -2.37 7.90
CA ILE A 355 12.01 -1.51 8.36
C ILE A 355 11.32 -2.12 9.58
N SER A 356 11.11 -3.44 9.58
CA SER A 356 10.58 -4.14 10.76
C SER A 356 11.47 -3.93 11.99
N MET A 357 12.79 -4.01 11.83
CA MET A 357 13.76 -3.77 12.93
C MET A 357 13.75 -2.29 13.38
N VAL A 358 13.65 -1.34 12.46
CA VAL A 358 13.56 0.10 12.79
C VAL A 358 12.27 0.38 13.56
N THR A 359 11.14 -0.14 13.08
CA THR A 359 9.86 0.00 13.77
C THR A 359 9.91 -0.60 15.17
N ALA A 360 10.42 -1.82 15.30
CA ALA A 360 10.61 -2.46 16.59
C ALA A 360 11.49 -1.65 17.55
N TYR A 361 12.55 -1.00 17.06
CA TYR A 361 13.38 -0.12 17.88
C TYR A 361 12.62 1.08 18.45
N TYR A 362 11.74 1.69 17.63
CA TYR A 362 10.99 2.88 18.05
C TYR A 362 9.75 2.56 18.89
N THR A 363 9.21 1.35 18.81
CA THR A 363 7.92 1.01 19.43
C THR A 363 8.00 -0.03 20.55
N SER A 364 9.05 -0.86 20.63
CA SER A 364 9.10 -1.93 21.63
C SER A 364 9.34 -1.45 23.06
N LEU A 365 8.73 -2.16 24.01
CA LEU A 365 8.93 -1.99 25.45
C LEU A 365 10.42 -2.00 25.82
N GLY A 366 10.80 -1.14 26.76
CA GLY A 366 12.17 -1.05 27.29
C GLY A 366 13.20 -0.46 26.32
N LYS A 367 12.82 -0.05 25.12
CA LYS A 367 13.69 0.67 24.18
C LYS A 367 13.71 2.16 24.50
N LYS A 368 14.85 2.79 24.23
CA LYS A 368 15.06 4.21 24.56
C LYS A 368 13.95 5.13 24.08
N PRO A 369 13.42 5.06 22.84
CA PRO A 369 12.33 5.95 22.40
C PRO A 369 11.07 5.84 23.27
N VAL A 370 10.68 4.62 23.64
CA VAL A 370 9.53 4.37 24.53
C VAL A 370 9.81 4.85 25.94
N LEU A 371 11.02 4.56 26.48
CA LEU A 371 11.44 5.06 27.79
C LEU A 371 11.51 6.59 27.87
N ASP A 372 11.87 7.25 26.78
CA ASP A 372 11.85 8.71 26.70
C ASP A 372 10.41 9.27 26.86
N ILE A 373 9.39 8.59 26.30
CA ILE A 373 7.98 8.93 26.51
C ILE A 373 7.56 8.68 27.96
N VAL A 374 7.94 7.53 28.52
CA VAL A 374 7.67 7.16 29.93
C VAL A 374 8.26 8.23 30.87
N GLN A 375 9.51 8.62 30.66
CA GLN A 375 10.16 9.65 31.46
C GLN A 375 9.41 10.99 31.40
N ASN A 376 8.98 11.40 30.20
CA ASN A 376 8.22 12.64 30.01
C ASN A 376 6.79 12.58 30.60
N SER A 377 6.26 11.39 30.86
CA SER A 377 4.95 11.21 31.51
C SER A 377 4.97 11.71 32.97
N SER A 378 6.14 11.72 33.64
CA SER A 378 6.28 12.22 35.01
C SER A 378 5.95 13.70 35.17
N THR A 379 6.07 14.50 34.10
CA THR A 379 5.78 15.93 34.08
C THR A 379 4.38 16.26 33.55
N GLY A 380 3.62 15.25 33.10
CA GLY A 380 2.21 15.36 32.74
C GLY A 380 1.89 14.99 31.30
N ALA A 381 0.61 15.06 30.94
CA ALA A 381 0.11 14.64 29.63
C ALA A 381 0.67 15.46 28.46
N ALA A 382 0.86 16.77 28.63
CA ALA A 382 1.37 17.63 27.54
C ALA A 382 2.78 17.23 27.09
N THR A 383 3.68 16.98 28.05
CA THR A 383 5.05 16.53 27.77
C THR A 383 5.12 15.13 27.21
N ASN A 384 4.24 14.22 27.66
CA ASN A 384 4.06 12.90 27.05
C ASN A 384 3.65 13.01 25.58
N ILE A 385 2.64 13.83 25.26
CA ILE A 385 2.18 14.02 23.87
C ILE A 385 3.31 14.56 23.00
N ILE A 386 4.02 15.59 23.46
CA ILE A 386 5.16 16.15 22.70
C ILE A 386 6.26 15.09 22.48
N ALA A 387 6.56 14.29 23.49
CA ALA A 387 7.57 13.24 23.39
C ALA A 387 7.20 12.17 22.35
N GLY A 388 5.97 11.71 22.33
CA GLY A 388 5.51 10.71 21.38
C GLY A 388 5.46 11.23 19.94
N LEU A 389 4.99 12.48 19.74
CA LEU A 389 5.07 13.14 18.42
C LEU A 389 6.52 13.21 17.94
N ALA A 390 7.45 13.61 18.81
CA ALA A 390 8.88 13.69 18.47
C ALA A 390 9.48 12.32 18.13
N VAL A 391 9.12 11.27 18.85
CA VAL A 391 9.54 9.88 18.58
C VAL A 391 9.03 9.43 17.22
N GLY A 392 7.75 9.62 16.94
CA GLY A 392 7.16 9.27 15.66
C GLY A 392 7.82 10.00 14.50
N MET A 393 8.03 11.33 14.59
CA MET A 393 8.73 12.13 13.56
C MET A 393 10.16 11.63 13.35
N LYS A 394 10.93 11.37 14.41
CA LYS A 394 12.30 10.83 14.28
C LYS A 394 12.35 9.46 13.62
N SER A 395 11.34 8.62 13.81
CA SER A 395 11.29 7.28 13.24
C SER A 395 11.17 7.26 11.72
N THR A 396 10.68 8.36 11.10
CA THR A 396 10.57 8.47 9.65
C THR A 396 11.93 8.56 8.97
N PHE A 397 12.93 9.16 9.63
CA PHE A 397 14.22 9.47 9.03
C PHE A 397 14.94 8.24 8.44
N LEU A 398 15.19 7.23 9.27
CA LEU A 398 15.92 6.04 8.82
C LEU A 398 15.05 5.19 7.85
N SER A 399 13.75 5.12 8.10
CA SER A 399 12.81 4.40 7.24
C SER A 399 12.79 4.97 5.82
N VAL A 400 12.72 6.30 5.68
CA VAL A 400 12.74 6.97 4.36
C VAL A 400 14.07 6.76 3.63
N ILE A 401 15.21 6.80 4.34
CA ILE A 401 16.51 6.49 3.74
C ILE A 401 16.55 5.04 3.21
N LEU A 402 16.04 4.08 3.99
CA LEU A 402 15.97 2.68 3.56
C LEU A 402 15.11 2.51 2.32
N PHE A 403 13.98 3.21 2.23
CA PHE A 403 13.14 3.21 1.02
C PHE A 403 13.86 3.80 -0.18
N ALA A 404 14.46 4.97 -0.01
CA ALA A 404 15.20 5.62 -1.09
C ALA A 404 16.33 4.71 -1.61
N ALA A 405 17.07 4.08 -0.70
CA ALA A 405 18.12 3.13 -1.04
C ALA A 405 17.56 1.87 -1.76
N ALA A 406 16.40 1.37 -1.32
CA ALA A 406 15.76 0.23 -1.97
C ALA A 406 15.29 0.56 -3.39
N ILE A 407 14.62 1.69 -3.56
CA ILE A 407 14.15 2.17 -4.86
C ILE A 407 15.34 2.36 -5.80
N TYR A 408 16.33 3.13 -5.39
CA TYR A 408 17.50 3.41 -6.21
C TYR A 408 18.30 2.15 -6.53
N GLY A 409 18.56 1.30 -5.54
CA GLY A 409 19.32 0.08 -5.72
C GLY A 409 18.63 -0.95 -6.62
N SER A 410 17.32 -1.18 -6.45
CA SER A 410 16.56 -2.11 -7.29
C SER A 410 16.35 -1.56 -8.70
N TYR A 411 16.17 -0.25 -8.86
CA TYR A 411 16.08 0.39 -10.17
C TYR A 411 17.39 0.28 -10.97
N THR A 412 18.52 0.60 -10.34
CA THR A 412 19.84 0.49 -11.02
C THR A 412 20.19 -0.94 -11.43
N LEU A 413 19.64 -1.95 -10.76
CA LEU A 413 19.87 -3.36 -11.08
C LEU A 413 18.99 -3.87 -12.23
N ALA A 414 17.70 -3.49 -12.26
CA ALA A 414 16.75 -4.05 -13.22
C ALA A 414 15.58 -3.12 -13.55
N GLY A 415 15.80 -1.80 -13.56
CA GLY A 415 14.77 -0.81 -13.86
C GLY A 415 13.55 -0.89 -12.92
N PHE A 416 12.42 -0.43 -13.37
CA PHE A 416 11.17 -0.51 -12.60
C PHE A 416 10.68 -1.95 -12.40
N TYR A 417 11.01 -2.86 -13.30
CA TYR A 417 10.76 -4.29 -13.08
C TYR A 417 11.51 -4.82 -11.85
N GLY A 418 12.75 -4.36 -11.62
CA GLY A 418 13.52 -4.67 -10.42
C GLY A 418 12.86 -4.12 -9.16
N VAL A 419 12.32 -2.89 -9.19
CA VAL A 419 11.57 -2.29 -8.06
C VAL A 419 10.29 -3.09 -7.77
N ALA A 420 9.55 -3.47 -8.80
CA ALA A 420 8.34 -4.26 -8.65
C ALA A 420 8.61 -5.67 -8.11
N LEU A 421 9.70 -6.31 -8.55
CA LEU A 421 10.10 -7.59 -7.99
C LEU A 421 10.65 -7.49 -6.57
N ALA A 422 11.29 -6.39 -6.20
CA ALA A 422 11.65 -6.11 -4.81
C ALA A 422 10.41 -6.05 -3.92
N ALA A 423 9.38 -5.31 -4.37
CA ALA A 423 8.10 -5.26 -3.68
C ALA A 423 7.41 -6.64 -3.60
N SER A 424 7.39 -7.39 -4.72
CA SER A 424 6.76 -8.71 -4.79
C SER A 424 7.47 -9.75 -3.92
N ALA A 425 8.81 -9.75 -3.90
CA ALA A 425 9.59 -10.62 -3.03
C ALA A 425 9.37 -10.31 -1.55
N MET A 426 9.32 -9.01 -1.18
CA MET A 426 8.96 -8.58 0.16
C MET A 426 7.58 -9.12 0.54
N MET A 427 6.57 -8.93 -0.31
CA MET A 427 5.20 -9.40 -0.07
C MET A 427 5.06 -10.93 -0.06
N ALA A 428 6.00 -11.67 -0.63
CA ALA A 428 5.95 -13.14 -0.62
C ALA A 428 5.88 -13.73 0.80
N THR A 429 6.43 -13.03 1.81
CA THR A 429 6.39 -13.45 3.21
C THR A 429 5.16 -12.96 4.00
N THR A 430 4.21 -12.31 3.35
CA THR A 430 3.02 -11.71 3.98
C THR A 430 2.20 -12.72 4.78
N ALA A 431 2.12 -13.97 4.34
CA ALA A 431 1.39 -15.00 5.08
C ALA A 431 1.94 -15.19 6.51
N MET A 432 3.26 -15.14 6.67
CA MET A 432 3.91 -15.23 7.98
C MET A 432 3.76 -13.91 8.76
N GLN A 433 3.98 -12.77 8.10
CA GLN A 433 3.82 -11.45 8.74
C GLN A 433 2.41 -11.26 9.27
N LEU A 434 1.39 -11.62 8.47
CA LEU A 434 0.00 -11.51 8.88
C LEU A 434 -0.38 -12.52 9.98
N ALA A 435 0.25 -13.71 10.00
CA ALA A 435 0.06 -14.66 11.09
C ALA A 435 0.60 -14.10 12.42
N ILE A 436 1.73 -13.40 12.37
CA ILE A 436 2.34 -12.74 13.53
C ILE A 436 1.54 -11.50 13.95
N ASP A 437 1.02 -10.73 12.99
CA ASP A 437 0.25 -9.52 13.26
C ASP A 437 -1.12 -9.87 13.89
N ALA A 438 -1.88 -10.78 13.28
CA ALA A 438 -3.18 -11.20 13.78
C ALA A 438 -3.15 -11.96 15.12
N PHE A 439 -1.98 -12.44 15.52
CA PHE A 439 -1.77 -13.03 16.85
C PHE A 439 -2.03 -12.00 17.96
N GLY A 440 -1.64 -10.74 17.78
CA GLY A 440 -1.78 -9.66 18.76
C GLY A 440 -3.23 -9.45 19.20
N PRO A 441 -4.15 -9.04 18.30
CA PRO A 441 -5.56 -8.83 18.67
C PRO A 441 -6.26 -10.07 19.24
N ILE A 442 -5.83 -11.28 18.87
CA ILE A 442 -6.36 -12.51 19.48
C ILE A 442 -5.88 -12.65 20.92
N ALA A 443 -4.63 -12.27 21.22
CA ALA A 443 -4.06 -12.33 22.56
C ALA A 443 -4.67 -11.26 23.47
N ASP A 444 -4.86 -10.05 22.97
CA ASP A 444 -5.52 -8.94 23.65
C ASP A 444 -6.95 -9.30 24.02
N ASN A 445 -7.76 -9.69 23.06
CA ASN A 445 -9.12 -10.18 23.33
C ASN A 445 -9.19 -11.39 24.28
N ALA A 446 -8.16 -12.25 24.29
CA ALA A 446 -8.08 -13.34 25.28
C ALA A 446 -7.87 -12.79 26.70
N GLY A 447 -7.11 -11.70 26.85
CA GLY A 447 -6.97 -10.95 28.10
C GLY A 447 -8.30 -10.36 28.54
N GLY A 448 -9.04 -9.71 27.65
CA GLY A 448 -10.37 -9.16 27.93
C GLY A 448 -11.37 -10.24 28.33
N VAL A 449 -11.38 -11.39 27.65
CA VAL A 449 -12.22 -12.54 28.04
C VAL A 449 -11.81 -13.08 29.42
N ALA A 450 -10.50 -13.12 29.74
CA ALA A 450 -10.03 -13.58 31.02
C ALA A 450 -10.48 -12.65 32.18
N GLU A 451 -10.36 -11.33 31.99
CA GLU A 451 -10.79 -10.32 32.98
C GLU A 451 -12.30 -10.34 33.17
N MET A 452 -13.08 -10.23 32.08
CA MET A 452 -14.55 -10.29 32.13
C MET A 452 -15.09 -11.58 32.71
N SER A 453 -14.35 -12.68 32.60
CA SER A 453 -14.71 -13.97 33.20
C SER A 453 -14.25 -14.14 34.63
N GLU A 454 -13.54 -13.15 35.19
CA GLU A 454 -12.96 -13.17 36.54
C GLU A 454 -12.09 -14.41 36.77
N LEU A 455 -11.20 -14.74 35.79
CA LEU A 455 -10.30 -15.89 35.92
C LEU A 455 -9.18 -15.59 36.92
N GLU A 456 -8.45 -16.66 37.34
CA GLU A 456 -7.33 -16.50 38.25
C GLU A 456 -6.25 -15.55 37.70
N PRO A 457 -5.60 -14.70 38.52
CA PRO A 457 -4.67 -13.67 38.08
C PRO A 457 -3.56 -14.16 37.16
N HIS A 458 -3.06 -15.38 37.36
CA HIS A 458 -2.01 -15.96 36.55
C HIS A 458 -2.43 -16.17 35.07
N VAL A 459 -3.74 -16.23 34.77
CA VAL A 459 -4.26 -16.36 33.40
C VAL A 459 -4.09 -15.03 32.71
N ARG A 460 -4.47 -13.94 33.39
CA ARG A 460 -4.29 -12.56 32.87
C ARG A 460 -2.81 -12.25 32.67
N GLU A 461 -1.93 -12.58 33.61
CA GLU A 461 -0.48 -12.39 33.47
C GLU A 461 0.08 -13.06 32.21
N ARG A 462 -0.40 -14.26 31.88
CA ARG A 462 0.03 -14.96 30.63
C ARG A 462 -0.53 -14.34 29.38
N THR A 463 -1.77 -13.89 29.40
CA THR A 463 -2.34 -13.18 28.22
C THR A 463 -1.71 -11.81 28.03
N ASP A 464 -1.38 -11.09 29.11
CA ASP A 464 -0.68 -9.80 29.05
C ASP A 464 0.73 -9.92 28.45
N ILE A 465 1.46 -11.01 28.77
CA ILE A 465 2.75 -11.30 28.10
C ILE A 465 2.57 -11.47 26.59
N LEU A 466 1.53 -12.19 26.16
CA LEU A 466 1.25 -12.39 24.74
C LEU A 466 0.80 -11.09 24.07
N ASP A 467 -0.05 -10.32 24.74
CA ASP A 467 -0.57 -9.05 24.25
C ASP A 467 0.54 -7.99 24.12
N SER A 468 1.42 -7.88 25.09
CA SER A 468 2.57 -6.97 25.02
C SER A 468 3.49 -7.24 23.82
N VAL A 469 3.69 -8.53 23.48
CA VAL A 469 4.38 -8.93 22.25
C VAL A 469 3.52 -8.61 21.03
N GLY A 470 2.20 -8.81 21.13
CA GLY A 470 1.20 -8.51 20.10
C GLY A 470 1.26 -7.06 19.63
N ASN A 471 1.34 -6.09 20.56
CA ASN A 471 1.44 -4.68 20.23
C ASN A 471 2.72 -4.32 19.47
N THR A 472 3.85 -4.91 19.88
CA THR A 472 5.10 -4.73 19.16
C THR A 472 5.02 -5.33 17.75
N THR A 473 4.47 -6.54 17.63
CA THR A 473 4.35 -7.21 16.32
C THR A 473 3.34 -6.52 15.42
N ALA A 474 2.24 -5.98 15.96
CA ALA A 474 1.26 -5.18 15.22
C ALA A 474 1.89 -3.90 14.64
N ALA A 475 2.70 -3.17 15.44
CA ALA A 475 3.42 -2.01 14.94
C ALA A 475 4.41 -2.40 13.82
N VAL A 476 5.13 -3.51 13.98
CA VAL A 476 6.08 -4.06 13.00
C VAL A 476 5.37 -4.49 11.71
N GLY A 477 4.23 -5.19 11.82
CA GLY A 477 3.40 -5.60 10.69
C GLY A 477 2.87 -4.43 9.88
N LYS A 478 2.39 -3.38 10.57
CA LYS A 478 1.96 -2.12 9.93
C LYS A 478 3.14 -1.40 9.26
N GLY A 479 4.32 -1.36 9.88
CA GLY A 479 5.55 -0.82 9.29
C GLY A 479 5.95 -1.56 8.00
N PHE A 480 5.88 -2.89 8.01
CA PHE A 480 6.08 -3.75 6.84
C PHE A 480 5.06 -3.45 5.73
N ALA A 481 3.78 -3.30 6.08
CA ALA A 481 2.71 -2.97 5.14
C ALA A 481 2.94 -1.60 4.47
N ILE A 482 3.39 -0.58 5.22
CA ILE A 482 3.72 0.75 4.70
C ILE A 482 4.93 0.66 3.74
N ALA A 483 5.95 -0.12 4.10
CA ALA A 483 7.11 -0.36 3.26
C ALA A 483 6.74 -0.98 1.92
N SER A 484 5.90 -2.02 1.96
CA SER A 484 5.41 -2.67 0.76
C SER A 484 4.57 -1.73 -0.11
N ALA A 485 3.74 -0.87 0.51
CA ALA A 485 2.92 0.10 -0.20
C ALA A 485 3.76 1.13 -0.95
N ALA A 486 4.87 1.60 -0.36
CA ALA A 486 5.78 2.54 -1.00
C ALA A 486 6.40 1.96 -2.29
N LEU A 487 6.91 0.73 -2.22
CA LEU A 487 7.48 0.04 -3.40
C LEU A 487 6.40 -0.34 -4.42
N THR A 488 5.23 -0.79 -3.95
CA THR A 488 4.08 -1.14 -4.81
C THR A 488 3.55 0.08 -5.55
N ALA A 489 3.41 1.22 -4.86
CA ALA A 489 2.94 2.45 -5.47
C ALA A 489 3.87 2.89 -6.59
N LEU A 490 5.20 2.77 -6.42
CA LEU A 490 6.14 3.09 -7.47
C LEU A 490 6.05 2.11 -8.66
N ALA A 491 5.82 0.83 -8.41
CA ALA A 491 5.60 -0.15 -9.46
C ALA A 491 4.29 0.11 -10.23
N LEU A 492 3.20 0.44 -9.52
CA LEU A 492 1.93 0.86 -10.12
C LEU A 492 2.06 2.16 -10.90
N PHE A 493 2.87 3.10 -10.41
CA PHE A 493 3.17 4.34 -11.07
C PHE A 493 3.92 4.12 -12.38
N ALA A 494 4.92 3.24 -12.40
CA ALA A 494 5.59 2.84 -13.63
C ALA A 494 4.64 2.13 -14.61
N ALA A 495 3.75 1.26 -14.11
CA ALA A 495 2.71 0.64 -14.92
C ALA A 495 1.73 1.69 -15.49
N TYR A 496 1.37 2.72 -14.72
CA TYR A 496 0.56 3.84 -15.17
C TYR A 496 1.21 4.61 -16.33
N VAL A 497 2.49 4.97 -16.20
CA VAL A 497 3.26 5.63 -17.27
C VAL A 497 3.28 4.78 -18.54
N THR A 498 3.45 3.47 -18.38
CA THR A 498 3.42 2.51 -19.48
C THR A 498 2.05 2.45 -20.16
N PHE A 499 0.95 2.44 -19.40
CA PHE A 499 -0.41 2.34 -19.95
C PHE A 499 -0.90 3.65 -20.58
N THR A 500 -0.47 4.80 -20.05
CA THR A 500 -0.80 6.11 -20.63
C THR A 500 0.05 6.43 -21.88
N GLY A 501 1.19 5.75 -22.06
CA GLY A 501 2.11 6.01 -23.15
C GLY A 501 2.84 7.35 -23.06
N ILE A 502 2.91 7.97 -21.87
CA ILE A 502 3.69 9.20 -21.64
C ILE A 502 5.16 8.84 -21.41
N ASP A 503 6.08 9.71 -21.86
CA ASP A 503 7.52 9.48 -21.75
C ASP A 503 8.05 9.61 -20.31
N GLY A 504 7.27 10.23 -19.42
CA GLY A 504 7.64 10.46 -18.02
C GLY A 504 6.80 11.57 -17.40
N ILE A 505 7.18 11.99 -16.19
CA ILE A 505 6.49 13.02 -15.42
C ILE A 505 7.46 14.18 -15.17
N ASN A 506 7.23 15.27 -15.90
CA ASN A 506 8.09 16.44 -15.79
C ASN A 506 7.59 17.41 -14.73
N ILE A 507 8.23 17.38 -13.55
CA ILE A 507 7.89 18.22 -12.41
C ILE A 507 8.17 19.73 -12.63
N PHE A 508 8.86 20.12 -13.70
CA PHE A 508 9.04 21.54 -14.07
C PHE A 508 7.81 22.12 -14.79
N LYS A 509 6.86 21.30 -15.24
CA LYS A 509 5.58 21.80 -15.71
C LYS A 509 4.72 22.31 -14.56
N ALA A 510 4.15 23.51 -14.70
CA ALA A 510 3.43 24.17 -13.62
C ALA A 510 2.18 23.40 -13.16
N ASP A 511 1.45 22.78 -14.08
CA ASP A 511 0.28 21.94 -13.79
C ASP A 511 0.66 20.66 -13.07
N VAL A 512 1.74 19.98 -13.47
CA VAL A 512 2.28 18.79 -12.79
C VAL A 512 2.74 19.13 -11.37
N LEU A 513 3.49 20.22 -11.22
CA LEU A 513 3.96 20.69 -9.93
C LEU A 513 2.81 21.08 -9.00
N ALA A 514 1.79 21.78 -9.52
CA ALA A 514 0.59 22.12 -8.76
C ALA A 514 -0.14 20.87 -8.26
N MET A 515 -0.31 19.86 -9.12
CA MET A 515 -0.97 18.60 -8.73
C MET A 515 -0.11 17.76 -7.79
N LEU A 516 1.21 17.85 -7.85
CA LEU A 516 2.09 17.23 -6.84
C LEU A 516 1.85 17.82 -5.44
N PHE A 517 1.70 19.14 -5.30
CA PHE A 517 1.33 19.77 -4.02
C PHE A 517 -0.07 19.34 -3.55
N VAL A 518 -1.06 19.29 -4.46
CA VAL A 518 -2.40 18.80 -4.13
C VAL A 518 -2.32 17.35 -3.65
N GLY A 519 -1.58 16.50 -4.35
CA GLY A 519 -1.35 15.11 -3.95
C GLY A 519 -0.69 15.00 -2.58
N GLY A 520 0.33 15.82 -2.31
CA GLY A 520 1.00 15.86 -1.01
C GLY A 520 0.09 16.28 0.16
N MET A 521 -0.95 17.07 -0.11
CA MET A 521 -1.96 17.49 0.88
C MET A 521 -2.97 16.39 1.20
N ILE A 522 -3.28 15.49 0.27
CA ILE A 522 -4.33 14.46 0.45
C ILE A 522 -4.11 13.58 1.68
N PRO A 523 -2.92 12.99 1.93
CA PRO A 523 -2.70 12.22 3.16
C PRO A 523 -2.93 13.01 4.44
N VAL A 524 -2.61 14.31 4.42
CA VAL A 524 -2.81 15.19 5.58
C VAL A 524 -4.30 15.41 5.87
N ILE A 525 -5.09 15.75 4.85
CA ILE A 525 -6.54 15.96 5.03
C ILE A 525 -7.27 14.66 5.34
N PHE A 526 -6.86 13.54 4.69
CA PHE A 526 -7.40 12.22 5.01
C PHE A 526 -7.16 11.87 6.48
N SER A 527 -5.93 12.08 6.97
CA SER A 527 -5.57 11.87 8.37
C SER A 527 -6.41 12.72 9.32
N ALA A 528 -6.56 14.00 9.00
CA ALA A 528 -7.38 14.91 9.79
C ALA A 528 -8.85 14.46 9.86
N LEU A 529 -9.42 14.03 8.74
CA LEU A 529 -10.78 13.51 8.68
C LEU A 529 -10.93 12.21 9.46
N ALA A 530 -10.00 11.26 9.31
CA ALA A 530 -10.01 9.99 10.05
C ALA A 530 -9.97 10.21 11.57
N MET A 531 -9.05 11.05 12.05
CA MET A 531 -8.96 11.42 13.47
C MET A 531 -10.21 12.10 13.98
N GLN A 532 -10.76 13.04 13.19
CA GLN A 532 -12.00 13.75 13.56
C GLN A 532 -13.18 12.79 13.62
N SER A 533 -13.23 11.80 12.73
CA SER A 533 -14.27 10.76 12.71
C SER A 533 -14.20 9.86 13.95
N VAL A 534 -13.00 9.44 14.34
CA VAL A 534 -12.78 8.69 15.60
C VAL A 534 -13.24 9.52 16.80
N GLY A 535 -12.82 10.80 16.88
CA GLY A 535 -13.21 11.68 17.99
C GLY A 535 -14.71 11.88 18.12
N LYS A 536 -15.43 12.01 16.99
CA LYS A 536 -16.91 12.11 17.00
C LYS A 536 -17.56 10.81 17.50
N ALA A 537 -17.11 9.67 16.96
CA ALA A 537 -17.63 8.36 17.33
C ALA A 537 -17.35 8.03 18.81
N ALA A 538 -16.12 8.31 19.28
CA ALA A 538 -15.75 8.17 20.69
C ALA A 538 -16.61 9.03 21.63
N MET A 539 -16.94 10.25 21.23
CA MET A 539 -17.80 11.12 22.04
C MET A 539 -19.24 10.58 22.16
N GLU A 540 -19.76 9.92 21.15
CA GLU A 540 -21.07 9.25 21.23
C GLU A 540 -21.01 8.07 22.22
N MET A 541 -19.92 7.29 22.19
CA MET A 541 -19.67 6.20 23.15
C MET A 541 -19.50 6.71 24.58
N VAL A 542 -18.69 7.73 24.80
CA VAL A 542 -18.50 8.37 26.13
C VAL A 542 -19.84 8.79 26.74
N LYS A 543 -20.72 9.41 25.95
CA LYS A 543 -22.05 9.81 26.41
C LYS A 543 -22.90 8.60 26.85
N GLU A 544 -22.84 7.52 26.09
CA GLU A 544 -23.61 6.31 26.40
C GLU A 544 -23.06 5.59 27.63
N VAL A 545 -21.73 5.44 27.77
CA VAL A 545 -21.15 4.82 28.96
C VAL A 545 -21.49 5.63 30.23
N ARG A 546 -21.35 6.97 30.17
CA ARG A 546 -21.77 7.86 31.28
C ARG A 546 -23.26 7.74 31.58
N ARG A 547 -24.13 7.61 30.55
CA ARG A 547 -25.57 7.40 30.75
C ARG A 547 -25.80 6.12 31.53
N GLN A 548 -25.18 5.02 31.12
CA GLN A 548 -25.37 3.72 31.76
C GLN A 548 -24.87 3.71 33.20
N PHE A 549 -23.70 4.29 33.47
CA PHE A 549 -23.19 4.41 34.86
C PHE A 549 -24.12 5.23 35.76
N LYS A 550 -24.85 6.20 35.22
CA LYS A 550 -25.79 7.04 35.99
C LYS A 550 -27.16 6.39 36.13
N GLU A 551 -27.68 5.73 35.10
CA GLU A 551 -29.07 5.32 34.98
C GLU A 551 -29.32 3.86 35.35
N ILE A 552 -28.31 2.96 35.20
CA ILE A 552 -28.48 1.55 35.53
C ILE A 552 -28.11 1.33 37.01
N PRO A 553 -29.11 1.00 37.88
CA PRO A 553 -28.83 0.77 39.28
C PRO A 553 -27.90 -0.43 39.48
N GLY A 554 -26.92 -0.28 40.38
CA GLY A 554 -26.03 -1.37 40.76
C GLY A 554 -24.95 -1.70 39.70
N ILE A 555 -24.79 -0.91 38.64
CA ILE A 555 -23.76 -1.19 37.64
C ILE A 555 -22.35 -1.05 38.23
N MET A 556 -22.09 -0.04 39.04
CA MET A 556 -20.79 0.18 39.67
C MET A 556 -20.48 -0.84 40.76
N GLU A 557 -21.50 -1.39 41.43
CA GLU A 557 -21.42 -2.46 42.44
C GLU A 557 -21.35 -3.86 41.81
N GLY A 558 -21.43 -3.97 40.47
CA GLY A 558 -21.37 -5.24 39.73
C GLY A 558 -22.65 -6.08 39.84
N THR A 559 -23.75 -5.50 40.36
CA THR A 559 -25.07 -6.14 40.45
C THR A 559 -26.01 -5.80 39.29
N GLY A 560 -25.76 -4.67 38.62
CA GLY A 560 -26.47 -4.24 37.40
C GLY A 560 -25.82 -4.84 36.15
N THR A 561 -26.62 -5.10 35.12
CA THR A 561 -26.13 -5.61 33.85
C THR A 561 -25.98 -4.48 32.83
N PRO A 562 -24.77 -4.22 32.28
CA PRO A 562 -24.58 -3.24 31.24
C PRO A 562 -25.33 -3.57 29.93
N GLU A 563 -25.75 -2.55 29.21
CA GLU A 563 -26.36 -2.66 27.89
C GLU A 563 -25.27 -2.73 26.80
N TYR A 564 -24.46 -3.78 26.75
CA TYR A 564 -23.34 -3.94 25.81
C TYR A 564 -23.74 -3.81 24.34
N ALA A 565 -24.91 -4.38 23.96
CA ALA A 565 -25.40 -4.31 22.58
C ALA A 565 -25.62 -2.88 22.09
N LYS A 566 -25.94 -1.95 23.00
CA LYS A 566 -26.14 -0.54 22.68
C LYS A 566 -24.82 0.14 22.29
N CYS A 567 -23.75 -0.18 22.99
CA CYS A 567 -22.40 0.33 22.67
C CYS A 567 -21.92 -0.23 21.32
N VAL A 568 -22.14 -1.52 21.04
CA VAL A 568 -21.85 -2.13 19.74
C VAL A 568 -22.60 -1.44 18.59
N ASP A 569 -23.90 -1.14 18.79
CA ASP A 569 -24.73 -0.45 17.79
C ASP A 569 -24.23 0.98 17.52
N ILE A 570 -23.91 1.73 18.57
CA ILE A 570 -23.40 3.11 18.46
C ILE A 570 -22.10 3.14 17.66
N SER A 571 -21.10 2.30 18.02
CA SER A 571 -19.84 2.22 17.27
C SER A 571 -20.06 1.80 15.82
N THR A 572 -20.97 0.84 15.55
CA THR A 572 -21.31 0.41 14.20
C THR A 572 -21.87 1.55 13.35
N GLN A 573 -22.89 2.26 13.86
CA GLN A 573 -23.53 3.34 13.11
C GLN A 573 -22.59 4.52 12.89
N ALA A 574 -21.78 4.88 13.89
CA ALA A 574 -20.79 5.94 13.78
C ALA A 574 -19.72 5.58 12.75
N ALA A 575 -19.16 4.38 12.80
CA ALA A 575 -18.14 3.92 11.86
C ALA A 575 -18.63 3.95 10.41
N LEU A 576 -19.83 3.40 10.15
CA LEU A 576 -20.41 3.36 8.80
C LEU A 576 -20.70 4.74 8.23
N ARG A 577 -21.09 5.70 9.07
CA ARG A 577 -21.33 7.09 8.65
C ARG A 577 -20.03 7.83 8.36
N GLU A 578 -19.07 7.72 9.26
CA GLU A 578 -17.84 8.53 9.24
C GLU A 578 -16.79 8.02 8.23
N MET A 579 -16.82 6.74 7.80
CA MET A 579 -15.89 6.22 6.82
C MET A 579 -16.14 6.67 5.37
N ILE A 580 -17.33 7.21 5.07
CA ILE A 580 -17.76 7.55 3.70
C ILE A 580 -16.87 8.67 3.13
N VAL A 581 -16.69 9.77 3.85
CA VAL A 581 -15.99 10.95 3.34
C VAL A 581 -14.50 10.66 3.07
N PRO A 582 -13.72 10.08 3.99
CA PRO A 582 -12.34 9.70 3.72
C PRO A 582 -12.22 8.73 2.54
N GLY A 583 -13.11 7.74 2.45
CA GLY A 583 -13.12 6.78 1.36
C GLY A 583 -13.38 7.43 -0.01
N LEU A 584 -14.37 8.30 -0.11
CA LEU A 584 -14.71 8.99 -1.37
C LEU A 584 -13.60 9.93 -1.85
N ILE A 585 -12.93 10.67 -0.98
CA ILE A 585 -11.81 11.54 -1.35
C ILE A 585 -10.71 10.73 -2.04
N THR A 586 -10.37 9.55 -1.51
CA THR A 586 -9.32 8.70 -2.07
C THR A 586 -9.61 8.25 -3.50
N ILE A 587 -10.88 7.98 -3.83
CA ILE A 587 -11.29 7.42 -5.14
C ILE A 587 -11.62 8.55 -6.14
N ILE A 588 -12.34 9.58 -5.70
CA ILE A 588 -12.87 10.61 -6.60
C ILE A 588 -11.77 11.59 -7.03
N THR A 589 -10.86 11.97 -6.13
CA THR A 589 -9.86 12.99 -6.43
C THR A 589 -8.93 12.61 -7.60
N PRO A 590 -8.33 11.41 -7.67
CA PRO A 590 -7.50 11.04 -8.83
C PRO A 590 -8.30 10.98 -10.13
N VAL A 591 -9.59 10.58 -10.09
CA VAL A 591 -10.46 10.58 -11.27
C VAL A 591 -10.67 12.01 -11.78
N ILE A 592 -11.01 12.94 -10.88
CA ILE A 592 -11.21 14.36 -11.26
C ILE A 592 -9.91 14.92 -11.86
N ILE A 593 -8.79 14.71 -11.19
CA ILE A 593 -7.49 15.24 -11.64
C ILE A 593 -7.12 14.65 -13.02
N GLY A 594 -7.25 13.34 -13.20
CA GLY A 594 -6.97 12.71 -14.49
C GLY A 594 -7.84 13.27 -15.61
N LEU A 595 -9.16 13.33 -15.42
CA LEU A 595 -10.09 13.78 -16.45
C LEU A 595 -10.00 15.29 -16.76
N VAL A 596 -9.64 16.12 -15.78
CA VAL A 596 -9.60 17.59 -15.94
C VAL A 596 -8.22 18.07 -16.40
N PHE A 597 -7.14 17.50 -15.86
CA PHE A 597 -5.76 17.96 -16.09
C PHE A 597 -4.94 17.03 -16.98
N GLY A 598 -5.38 15.78 -17.17
CA GLY A 598 -4.70 14.81 -18.03
C GLY A 598 -3.72 13.90 -17.30
N ALA A 599 -3.00 13.08 -18.09
CA ALA A 599 -2.18 11.99 -17.59
C ALA A 599 -0.98 12.45 -16.76
N GLU A 600 -0.21 13.40 -17.26
CA GLU A 600 1.04 13.81 -16.60
C GLU A 600 0.81 14.54 -15.26
N PRO A 601 -0.16 15.49 -15.13
CA PRO A 601 -0.53 16.06 -13.83
C PRO A 601 -1.10 15.05 -12.84
N LEU A 602 -1.86 14.04 -13.30
CA LEU A 602 -2.27 12.93 -12.43
C LEU A 602 -1.07 12.16 -11.89
N GLY A 603 -0.05 11.95 -12.72
CA GLY A 603 1.22 11.36 -12.28
C GLY A 603 1.90 12.21 -11.19
N GLY A 604 1.94 13.54 -11.34
CA GLY A 604 2.43 14.44 -10.30
C GLY A 604 1.65 14.32 -8.99
N TYR A 605 0.31 14.27 -9.09
CA TYR A 605 -0.57 14.04 -7.94
C TYR A 605 -0.27 12.72 -7.22
N MET A 606 -0.17 11.61 -7.96
CA MET A 606 0.14 10.30 -7.37
C MET A 606 1.51 10.28 -6.67
N ALA A 607 2.51 10.95 -7.24
CA ALA A 607 3.82 11.11 -6.61
C ALA A 607 3.73 11.87 -5.29
N GLY A 608 2.95 12.95 -5.25
CA GLY A 608 2.67 13.72 -4.03
C GLY A 608 2.00 12.89 -2.94
N VAL A 609 0.95 12.14 -3.31
CA VAL A 609 0.25 11.21 -2.39
C VAL A 609 1.20 10.17 -1.84
N CYS A 610 2.05 9.57 -2.68
CA CYS A 610 2.99 8.53 -2.28
C CYS A 610 4.01 9.05 -1.27
N VAL A 611 4.70 10.15 -1.57
CA VAL A 611 5.77 10.69 -0.72
C VAL A 611 5.22 11.15 0.62
N SER A 612 4.16 11.95 0.61
CA SER A 612 3.53 12.45 1.84
C SER A 612 2.90 11.31 2.63
N GLY A 613 2.16 10.41 1.97
CA GLY A 613 1.45 9.30 2.61
C GLY A 613 2.38 8.33 3.33
N VAL A 614 3.52 7.98 2.73
CA VAL A 614 4.52 7.11 3.37
C VAL A 614 5.08 7.75 4.63
N MET A 615 5.44 9.04 4.59
CA MET A 615 5.97 9.74 5.77
C MET A 615 4.93 9.83 6.89
N TRP A 616 3.67 10.19 6.55
CA TRP A 616 2.58 10.26 7.52
C TRP A 616 2.25 8.89 8.12
N ALA A 617 2.22 7.84 7.30
CA ALA A 617 1.94 6.49 7.77
C ALA A 617 2.98 6.01 8.79
N ILE A 618 4.28 6.16 8.49
CA ILE A 618 5.38 5.76 9.40
C ILE A 618 5.31 6.58 10.70
N PHE A 619 5.16 7.90 10.58
CA PHE A 619 5.05 8.79 11.72
C PHE A 619 3.93 8.35 12.66
N GLN A 620 2.72 8.18 12.13
CA GLN A 620 1.54 7.85 12.93
C GLN A 620 1.62 6.45 13.53
N ASN A 621 2.01 5.45 12.74
CA ASN A 621 2.17 4.09 13.23
C ASN A 621 3.16 4.01 14.40
N ASN A 622 4.33 4.63 14.23
CA ASN A 622 5.39 4.52 15.23
C ASN A 622 5.14 5.41 16.46
N ALA A 623 4.52 6.59 16.30
CA ALA A 623 4.09 7.41 17.41
C ALA A 623 3.06 6.68 18.27
N GLY A 624 1.99 6.16 17.64
CA GLY A 624 0.92 5.45 18.35
C GLY A 624 1.42 4.18 19.05
N GLY A 625 2.23 3.35 18.35
CA GLY A 625 2.82 2.16 18.95
C GLY A 625 3.79 2.45 20.11
N ALA A 626 4.49 3.58 20.05
CA ALA A 626 5.38 4.00 21.11
C ALA A 626 4.62 4.50 22.37
N TRP A 627 3.51 5.24 22.19
CA TRP A 627 2.65 5.66 23.29
C TRP A 627 1.97 4.48 23.98
N ASP A 628 1.44 3.53 23.23
CA ASP A 628 0.80 2.32 23.75
C ASP A 628 1.77 1.52 24.64
N ASN A 629 2.96 1.24 24.12
CA ASN A 629 3.98 0.55 24.90
C ASN A 629 4.56 1.41 26.04
N ALA A 630 4.50 2.73 25.96
CA ALA A 630 4.82 3.60 27.10
C ALA A 630 3.77 3.45 28.22
N LYS A 631 2.45 3.40 27.90
CA LYS A 631 1.38 3.08 28.85
C LYS A 631 1.60 1.72 29.51
N LYS A 632 1.85 0.67 28.71
CA LYS A 632 2.07 -0.70 29.19
C LYS A 632 3.33 -0.86 30.07
N SER A 633 4.31 0.02 29.93
CA SER A 633 5.48 0.04 30.81
C SER A 633 5.12 0.23 32.29
N PHE A 634 4.01 0.91 32.60
CA PHE A 634 3.55 1.12 33.98
C PHE A 634 2.82 -0.10 34.56
N GLU A 635 2.34 -1.01 33.73
CA GLU A 635 1.67 -2.24 34.22
C GLU A 635 2.66 -3.18 34.91
N ALA A 636 3.83 -3.33 34.31
CA ALA A 636 4.93 -4.09 34.93
C ALA A 636 5.67 -3.31 36.01
N GLY A 637 5.45 -2.01 36.12
CA GLY A 637 6.20 -1.07 36.93
C GLY A 637 7.47 -0.61 36.24
N VAL A 638 7.69 0.70 36.23
CA VAL A 638 8.84 1.34 35.59
C VAL A 638 9.49 2.35 36.54
N GLU A 639 10.81 2.39 36.53
CA GLU A 639 11.57 3.34 37.35
C GLU A 639 11.68 4.68 36.63
N ILE A 640 11.23 5.76 37.30
CA ILE A 640 11.36 7.14 36.86
C ILE A 640 12.06 7.94 37.96
N ASP A 641 13.19 8.52 37.67
CA ASP A 641 13.97 9.36 38.61
C ASP A 641 14.23 8.67 40.01
N GLY A 642 14.50 7.36 39.96
CA GLY A 642 14.77 6.56 41.18
C GLY A 642 13.53 6.12 41.97
N LYS A 643 12.32 6.38 41.45
CA LYS A 643 11.05 5.96 42.01
C LYS A 643 10.33 4.98 41.08
N MET A 644 9.84 3.86 41.65
CA MET A 644 8.98 2.93 40.89
C MET A 644 7.59 3.49 40.75
N GLU A 645 7.16 3.67 39.49
CA GLU A 645 5.81 4.08 39.14
C GLU A 645 5.04 2.89 38.57
N TYR A 646 3.78 2.78 38.95
CA TYR A 646 2.91 1.66 38.58
C TYR A 646 1.58 2.15 37.99
N LYS A 647 0.76 1.22 37.55
CA LYS A 647 -0.61 1.45 37.10
C LYS A 647 -1.38 2.28 38.14
N GLY A 648 -2.08 3.34 37.70
CA GLY A 648 -2.84 4.27 38.55
C GLY A 648 -2.06 5.48 39.06
N SER A 649 -0.72 5.57 38.86
CA SER A 649 0.05 6.77 39.17
C SER A 649 -0.30 7.93 38.23
N ASP A 650 0.07 9.16 38.58
CA ASP A 650 -0.19 10.34 37.74
C ASP A 650 0.61 10.28 36.43
N ALA A 651 1.80 9.68 36.45
CA ALA A 651 2.59 9.41 35.26
C ALA A 651 1.87 8.38 34.34
N HIS A 652 1.27 7.33 34.91
CA HIS A 652 0.45 6.39 34.16
C HIS A 652 -0.76 7.08 33.50
N LYS A 653 -1.48 7.93 34.23
CA LYS A 653 -2.63 8.70 33.65
C LYS A 653 -2.18 9.61 32.49
N ALA A 654 -1.01 10.20 32.59
CA ALA A 654 -0.42 10.98 31.51
C ALA A 654 -0.08 10.09 30.29
N ALA A 655 0.42 8.88 30.53
CA ALA A 655 0.71 7.90 29.47
C ALA A 655 -0.59 7.40 28.79
N VAL A 656 -1.66 7.14 29.55
CA VAL A 656 -3.00 6.82 29.00
C VAL A 656 -3.51 7.93 28.11
N THR A 657 -3.33 9.21 28.50
CA THR A 657 -3.73 10.34 27.65
C THR A 657 -2.95 10.38 26.33
N GLY A 658 -1.65 10.06 26.38
CA GLY A 658 -0.83 9.98 25.17
C GLY A 658 -1.25 8.83 24.26
N ASP A 659 -1.56 7.67 24.82
CA ASP A 659 -2.07 6.51 24.07
C ASP A 659 -3.41 6.82 23.40
N THR A 660 -4.34 7.46 24.11
CA THR A 660 -5.62 7.94 23.55
C THR A 660 -5.43 8.88 22.33
N VAL A 661 -4.36 9.68 22.30
CA VAL A 661 -3.98 10.49 21.12
C VAL A 661 -3.37 9.60 20.04
N GLY A 662 -2.61 8.59 20.41
CA GLY A 662 -1.93 7.65 19.53
C GLY A 662 -2.84 6.63 18.85
N ASP A 663 -3.95 6.27 19.49
CA ASP A 663 -4.89 5.27 19.00
C ASP A 663 -5.45 5.56 17.60
N PRO A 664 -6.01 6.74 17.31
CA PRO A 664 -6.42 7.08 15.95
C PRO A 664 -5.26 7.05 14.94
N PHE A 665 -4.03 7.30 15.39
CA PHE A 665 -2.84 7.28 14.54
C PHE A 665 -2.48 5.86 14.13
N LYS A 666 -2.30 4.95 15.12
CA LYS A 666 -1.79 3.59 14.87
C LYS A 666 -2.81 2.63 14.25
N ASP A 667 -4.12 2.84 14.54
CA ASP A 667 -5.14 1.85 14.23
C ASP A 667 -6.17 2.31 13.19
N THR A 668 -6.28 3.62 12.92
CA THR A 668 -7.21 4.15 11.92
C THR A 668 -6.47 4.86 10.79
N SER A 669 -5.87 6.00 11.06
CA SER A 669 -5.30 6.88 10.03
C SER A 669 -4.03 6.28 9.41
N GLY A 670 -3.05 5.88 10.22
CA GLY A 670 -1.77 5.35 9.73
C GLY A 670 -1.91 4.15 8.80
N PRO A 671 -2.59 3.07 9.20
CA PRO A 671 -2.79 1.92 8.33
C PRO A 671 -3.63 2.23 7.08
N SER A 672 -4.58 3.16 7.15
CA SER A 672 -5.41 3.54 6.01
C SER A 672 -4.62 4.32 4.94
N MET A 673 -3.51 4.99 5.32
CA MET A 673 -2.58 5.62 4.37
C MET A 673 -1.95 4.61 3.41
N ASN A 674 -1.66 3.41 3.89
CA ASN A 674 -1.16 2.30 3.08
C ASN A 674 -2.10 2.00 1.89
N ILE A 675 -3.40 1.96 2.15
CA ILE A 675 -4.41 1.72 1.13
C ILE A 675 -4.62 2.96 0.26
N LEU A 676 -4.68 4.16 0.85
CA LEU A 676 -4.80 5.42 0.14
C LEU A 676 -3.76 5.55 -0.99
N ILE A 677 -2.48 5.29 -0.67
CA ILE A 677 -1.37 5.38 -1.61
C ILE A 677 -1.57 4.43 -2.80
N LYS A 678 -1.84 3.16 -2.53
CA LYS A 678 -2.01 2.13 -3.57
C LYS A 678 -3.27 2.33 -4.39
N LEU A 679 -4.40 2.60 -3.72
CA LEU A 679 -5.69 2.78 -4.40
C LEU A 679 -5.67 4.00 -5.32
N THR A 680 -5.01 5.09 -4.92
CA THR A 680 -4.80 6.25 -5.80
C THR A 680 -4.07 5.85 -7.09
N CYS A 681 -3.00 5.07 -6.98
CA CYS A 681 -2.25 4.57 -8.15
C CYS A 681 -3.06 3.58 -8.98
N LEU A 682 -3.85 2.71 -8.35
CA LEU A 682 -4.73 1.77 -9.06
C LEU A 682 -5.88 2.47 -9.79
N VAL A 683 -6.48 3.49 -9.19
CA VAL A 683 -7.49 4.32 -9.88
C VAL A 683 -6.85 4.98 -11.09
N GLY A 684 -5.66 5.58 -10.93
CA GLY A 684 -4.88 6.13 -12.04
C GLY A 684 -4.63 5.09 -13.15
N LEU A 685 -4.20 3.89 -12.77
CA LEU A 685 -3.94 2.79 -13.70
C LEU A 685 -5.19 2.37 -14.50
N VAL A 686 -6.35 2.27 -13.83
CA VAL A 686 -7.62 1.86 -14.46
C VAL A 686 -8.17 2.95 -15.39
N ILE A 687 -7.93 4.24 -15.10
CA ILE A 687 -8.34 5.33 -15.99
C ILE A 687 -7.25 5.69 -17.03
N ALA A 688 -6.06 5.08 -16.95
CA ALA A 688 -4.95 5.34 -17.86
C ALA A 688 -5.33 5.22 -19.35
N PRO A 689 -6.11 4.21 -19.80
CA PRO A 689 -6.53 4.10 -21.19
C PRO A 689 -7.38 5.28 -21.69
N ILE A 690 -8.11 5.94 -20.79
CA ILE A 690 -8.89 7.16 -21.15
C ILE A 690 -7.96 8.35 -21.35
N LEU A 691 -6.86 8.41 -20.59
CA LEU A 691 -5.96 9.55 -20.52
C LEU A 691 -4.82 9.46 -21.54
N GLY A 692 -4.52 8.25 -22.03
CA GLY A 692 -3.47 8.01 -23.01
C GLY A 692 -3.84 8.61 -24.36
N ASN A 693 -2.88 9.27 -25.01
CA ASN A 693 -2.98 9.60 -26.43
C ASN A 693 -2.86 8.32 -27.24
N HIS A 694 -3.94 7.56 -27.36
CA HIS A 694 -4.06 6.48 -28.34
C HIS A 694 -4.28 7.12 -29.75
N GLY A 695 -3.34 7.96 -30.15
CA GLY A 695 -3.16 8.28 -31.54
C GLY A 695 -2.74 6.99 -32.23
N ALA A 696 -3.73 6.32 -32.79
CA ALA A 696 -3.69 5.25 -33.76
C ALA A 696 -2.28 4.81 -34.24
N GLU A 697 -1.62 3.94 -33.53
CA GLU A 697 -0.82 2.89 -34.13
C GLU A 697 -1.65 1.59 -34.09
N THR A 698 -2.67 1.53 -34.92
CA THR A 698 -3.22 0.27 -35.37
C THR A 698 -2.18 -0.34 -36.30
N ASP A 699 -1.26 -1.12 -35.70
CA ASP A 699 -0.44 -2.04 -36.49
C ASP A 699 -1.35 -3.20 -36.93
N THR A 700 -2.16 -2.93 -37.96
CA THR A 700 -2.78 -3.96 -38.75
C THR A 700 -1.76 -4.45 -39.76
N GLY A 701 -0.96 -5.44 -39.37
CA GLY A 701 -0.18 -6.22 -40.33
C GLY A 701 -1.11 -7.02 -41.24
N VAL A 702 -1.73 -6.34 -42.20
CA VAL A 702 -2.24 -6.92 -43.43
C VAL A 702 -1.87 -5.95 -44.55
N ALA A 703 -0.91 -6.36 -45.37
CA ALA A 703 -0.59 -5.66 -46.57
C ALA A 703 -1.82 -5.63 -47.48
N THR A 704 -2.55 -4.54 -47.48
CA THR A 704 -3.45 -4.15 -48.56
C THR A 704 -2.91 -2.82 -49.09
N GLU A 705 -2.34 -2.89 -50.27
CA GLU A 705 -2.09 -1.70 -51.08
C GLU A 705 -3.39 -0.90 -51.24
N THR A 706 -3.56 0.14 -50.41
CA THR A 706 -4.52 1.19 -50.67
C THR A 706 -3.73 2.50 -50.65
N THR A 707 -3.78 3.14 -51.78
CA THR A 707 -3.24 4.45 -52.09
C THR A 707 -3.39 5.40 -50.89
N ARG A 708 -2.28 5.68 -50.21
CA ARG A 708 -2.18 6.69 -49.15
C ARG A 708 -2.33 8.04 -49.84
N VAL A 709 -3.46 8.71 -49.66
CA VAL A 709 -3.54 10.15 -49.81
C VAL A 709 -2.80 10.75 -48.62
N GLU A 710 -1.57 11.13 -48.88
CA GLU A 710 -0.77 11.91 -47.92
C GLU A 710 -1.48 13.24 -47.67
N ALA A 711 -2.06 13.41 -46.48
CA ALA A 711 -2.26 14.75 -45.93
C ALA A 711 -0.84 15.26 -45.61
N SER A 712 -0.26 16.03 -46.52
CA SER A 712 0.98 16.75 -46.30
C SER A 712 0.77 17.73 -45.15
N SER A 713 1.36 17.43 -43.98
CA SER A 713 1.70 18.48 -43.02
C SER A 713 2.69 19.37 -43.75
N GLU A 714 2.28 20.57 -44.21
CA GLU A 714 3.18 21.55 -44.80
C GLU A 714 4.26 21.90 -43.77
N VAL A 715 5.45 21.37 -44.01
CA VAL A 715 6.64 21.74 -43.25
C VAL A 715 7.12 23.07 -43.81
N ILE A 716 6.83 24.15 -43.14
CA ILE A 716 7.27 25.49 -43.53
C ILE A 716 8.73 25.65 -43.13
N LYS A 717 9.63 25.68 -44.09
CA LYS A 717 11.05 25.97 -43.88
C LYS A 717 11.35 27.43 -44.20
N LYS A 718 11.83 28.19 -43.23
CA LYS A 718 12.42 29.52 -43.43
C LYS A 718 13.93 29.39 -43.28
N VAL A 719 14.69 29.91 -44.26
CA VAL A 719 16.15 29.85 -44.30
C VAL A 719 16.69 31.26 -44.33
N SER A 720 17.53 31.58 -43.35
CA SER A 720 18.29 32.85 -43.29
C SER A 720 19.77 32.56 -43.51
N VAL A 721 20.40 33.25 -44.41
CA VAL A 721 21.82 33.06 -44.75
C VAL A 721 22.55 34.38 -44.59
N ASP A 722 23.65 34.38 -43.86
CA ASP A 722 24.64 35.48 -43.82
C ASP A 722 25.93 34.97 -44.46
N MET A 723 26.29 35.55 -45.62
CA MET A 723 27.40 35.09 -46.43
C MET A 723 28.48 36.19 -46.53
N GLU A 724 29.67 35.85 -46.06
CA GLU A 724 30.88 36.66 -46.28
C GLU A 724 31.67 36.14 -47.48
N VAL A 725 32.04 37.05 -48.39
CA VAL A 725 32.78 36.72 -49.62
C VAL A 725 34.09 37.51 -49.61
N ASP A 726 35.20 36.81 -49.74
CA ASP A 726 36.48 37.42 -50.08
C ASP A 726 36.72 37.31 -51.57
N GLU A 727 36.52 38.43 -52.24
CA GLU A 727 36.63 38.52 -53.70
C GLU A 727 38.06 38.38 -54.21
N GLN A 728 39.09 38.63 -53.35
CA GLN A 728 40.52 38.54 -53.68
C GLN A 728 41.03 37.10 -53.66
N GLU A 729 40.48 36.27 -52.75
CA GLU A 729 40.86 34.85 -52.64
C GLU A 729 39.87 33.91 -53.33
N GLY A 730 38.69 34.37 -53.79
CA GLY A 730 37.65 33.57 -54.41
C GLY A 730 36.97 32.57 -53.52
N VAL A 731 37.01 32.80 -52.20
CA VAL A 731 36.40 31.96 -51.19
C VAL A 731 35.20 32.64 -50.48
N ALA A 732 34.27 31.84 -50.05
CA ALA A 732 33.11 32.32 -49.33
C ALA A 732 32.83 31.47 -48.12
N LYS A 733 32.27 32.08 -47.07
CA LYS A 733 31.75 31.42 -45.85
C LYS A 733 30.29 31.87 -45.69
N ALA A 734 29.36 30.96 -45.57
CA ALA A 734 27.96 31.25 -45.33
C ALA A 734 27.51 30.62 -44.01
N GLU A 735 26.95 31.40 -43.11
CA GLU A 735 26.26 30.93 -41.91
C GLU A 735 24.76 30.77 -42.22
N VAL A 736 24.25 29.55 -42.20
CA VAL A 736 22.89 29.21 -42.59
C VAL A 736 22.09 28.86 -41.38
N VAL A 737 21.02 29.61 -41.13
CA VAL A 737 20.06 29.30 -40.05
C VAL A 737 18.76 28.85 -40.66
N THR A 738 18.37 27.61 -40.42
CA THR A 738 17.13 27.03 -40.95
C THR A 738 16.10 26.90 -39.83
N TYR A 739 14.93 27.50 -40.00
CA TYR A 739 13.76 27.40 -39.12
C TYR A 739 12.76 26.45 -39.75
N VAL A 740 12.48 25.35 -39.06
CA VAL A 740 11.52 24.30 -39.49
C VAL A 740 10.28 24.40 -38.60
N TYR A 741 9.13 24.70 -39.18
CA TYR A 741 7.85 24.78 -38.49
C TYR A 741 7.00 23.59 -38.88
N GLN A 742 6.45 22.89 -37.92
CA GLN A 742 5.49 21.80 -38.17
C GLN A 742 4.08 22.31 -38.48
N ASN A 743 3.78 23.59 -38.12
CA ASN A 743 2.57 24.33 -38.46
C ASN A 743 2.85 25.84 -38.34
N GLU A 744 1.96 26.72 -38.86
CA GLU A 744 2.17 28.18 -38.87
C GLU A 744 2.32 28.84 -37.48
N ASN A 745 1.87 28.19 -36.40
CA ASN A 745 1.83 28.75 -35.06
C ASN A 745 2.80 28.04 -34.07
N GLY A 746 3.63 27.15 -34.51
CA GLY A 746 4.57 26.40 -33.71
C GLY A 746 5.88 27.14 -33.42
N ILE A 747 6.58 26.71 -32.34
CA ILE A 747 7.98 27.13 -32.09
C ILE A 747 8.85 26.41 -33.14
N PRO A 748 9.70 27.12 -33.90
CA PRO A 748 10.53 26.47 -34.91
C PRO A 748 11.68 25.68 -34.31
N GLU A 749 11.98 24.57 -34.91
CA GLU A 749 13.27 23.91 -34.71
C GLU A 749 14.34 24.69 -35.46
N VAL A 750 15.40 25.13 -34.76
CA VAL A 750 16.44 25.97 -35.35
C VAL A 750 17.70 25.14 -35.57
N ASN A 751 18.10 25.04 -36.83
CA ASN A 751 19.34 24.34 -37.20
C ASN A 751 20.34 25.36 -37.79
N GLU A 752 21.53 25.43 -37.21
CA GLU A 752 22.61 26.30 -37.66
C GLU A 752 23.70 25.48 -38.33
N LYS A 753 24.14 25.92 -39.51
CA LYS A 753 25.19 25.26 -40.29
C LYS A 753 26.10 26.26 -40.97
N VAL A 754 27.38 26.05 -40.91
CA VAL A 754 28.36 26.84 -41.65
C VAL A 754 28.77 26.10 -42.89
N ILE A 755 28.68 26.80 -44.03
CA ILE A 755 29.14 26.32 -45.35
C ILE A 755 30.34 27.18 -45.79
N ALA A 756 31.49 26.59 -46.01
CA ALA A 756 32.68 27.29 -46.47
C ALA A 756 33.32 26.54 -47.64
N GLY A 757 33.93 27.30 -48.55
CA GLY A 757 34.58 26.74 -49.77
C GLY A 757 34.82 27.80 -50.83
N SER A 758 35.05 27.39 -52.07
CA SER A 758 35.06 28.31 -53.17
C SER A 758 33.71 28.99 -53.36
N LEU A 759 33.67 30.21 -53.84
CA LEU A 759 32.43 30.97 -54.01
C LEU A 759 31.40 30.14 -54.82
N ALA A 760 31.82 29.48 -55.91
CA ALA A 760 30.94 28.67 -56.74
C ALA A 760 30.34 27.46 -56.02
N GLU A 761 31.10 26.83 -55.12
CA GLU A 761 30.60 25.69 -54.33
C GLU A 761 29.63 26.15 -53.26
N VAL A 762 29.87 27.25 -52.57
CA VAL A 762 28.98 27.81 -51.58
C VAL A 762 27.67 28.27 -52.22
N GLU A 763 27.71 28.99 -53.37
CA GLU A 763 26.53 29.39 -54.10
C GLU A 763 25.72 28.17 -54.62
N ALA A 764 26.36 27.12 -55.10
CA ALA A 764 25.64 25.91 -55.51
C ALA A 764 24.87 25.22 -54.38
N ARG A 765 25.49 25.15 -53.16
CA ARG A 765 24.84 24.60 -51.97
C ARG A 765 23.73 25.49 -51.44
N LEU A 766 23.88 26.82 -51.53
CA LEU A 766 22.82 27.75 -51.15
C LEU A 766 21.62 27.69 -52.09
N ASN A 767 21.87 27.53 -53.39
CA ASN A 767 20.80 27.34 -54.40
C ASN A 767 20.00 26.05 -54.15
N ALA A 768 20.64 24.97 -53.72
CA ALA A 768 19.95 23.75 -53.33
C ALA A 768 19.06 23.95 -52.07
N LEU A 769 19.52 24.71 -51.06
CA LEU A 769 18.74 25.06 -49.88
C LEU A 769 17.58 26.01 -50.19
N LYS A 770 17.77 26.93 -51.18
CA LYS A 770 16.75 27.84 -51.65
C LYS A 770 15.59 27.09 -52.31
N ALA A 771 15.86 26.04 -53.07
CA ALA A 771 14.84 25.21 -53.71
C ALA A 771 13.91 24.48 -52.73
N ASP A 772 14.40 24.24 -51.49
CA ASP A 772 13.70 23.51 -50.42
C ASP A 772 13.04 24.45 -49.38
N ALA A 773 13.19 25.76 -49.51
CA ALA A 773 12.72 26.74 -48.53
C ALA A 773 11.46 27.47 -49.01
N VAL A 774 10.47 27.65 -48.12
CA VAL A 774 9.29 28.49 -48.37
C VAL A 774 9.63 29.98 -48.32
N THR A 775 10.60 30.35 -47.50
CA THR A 775 11.14 31.71 -47.41
C THR A 775 12.65 31.63 -47.29
N PHE A 776 13.36 32.28 -48.22
CA PHE A 776 14.80 32.35 -48.23
C PHE A 776 15.28 33.81 -48.17
N GLN A 777 16.12 34.12 -47.20
CA GLN A 777 16.75 35.44 -47.04
C GLN A 777 18.26 35.29 -47.10
N LEU A 778 18.90 36.05 -47.98
CA LEU A 778 20.35 36.06 -48.11
C LEU A 778 20.90 37.47 -47.81
N LYS A 779 21.88 37.54 -46.94
CA LYS A 779 22.76 38.67 -46.74
C LYS A 779 24.13 38.33 -47.33
N LYS A 780 24.69 39.20 -48.13
CA LYS A 780 26.03 39.06 -48.68
C LYS A 780 26.87 40.26 -48.21
N ASN A 781 27.94 40.02 -47.50
CA ASN A 781 28.83 41.05 -46.91
C ASN A 781 28.02 42.11 -46.11
N GLY A 782 27.04 41.67 -45.30
CA GLY A 782 26.22 42.51 -44.44
C GLY A 782 25.04 43.22 -45.11
N ALA A 783 24.86 43.12 -46.40
CA ALA A 783 23.73 43.71 -47.15
C ALA A 783 22.72 42.65 -47.64
N PHE A 784 21.43 42.93 -47.51
CA PHE A 784 20.40 42.04 -48.05
C PHE A 784 20.45 42.04 -49.59
N VAL A 785 20.49 40.89 -50.19
CA VAL A 785 20.36 40.68 -51.63
C VAL A 785 18.88 40.60 -51.95
N ASN A 786 18.34 41.72 -52.55
CA ASN A 786 16.98 41.70 -53.10
C ASN A 786 17.02 41.00 -54.44
N GLU A 787 16.29 39.92 -54.60
CA GLU A 787 16.02 39.33 -55.89
C GLU A 787 14.81 40.01 -56.53
N GLU A 788 15.08 40.93 -57.43
CA GLU A 788 14.22 41.19 -58.59
C GLU A 788 14.86 40.50 -59.77
N GLY A 789 14.21 39.43 -60.24
CA GLY A 789 14.62 38.74 -61.47
C GLY A 789 14.47 37.24 -61.34
#